data_1be46f87b4d78e8a741da39c31be4c93
#
_entry.id   1be46f87b4d78e8a741da39c31be4c93
#
_cell.length_a   1.000
_cell.length_b   1.000
_cell.length_c   1.000
_cell.angle_alpha   90.00
_cell.angle_beta   90.00
_cell.angle_gamma   90.00
#
_symmetry.space_group_name_H-M   'P 1'
#
loop_
_entity.id
_entity.type
_entity.pdbx_description
1 polymer ?
#
loop_
_entity_poly.entity_id
_entity_poly.type
_entity_poly.pdbx_seq_one_letter_code
_entity_poly.pdbx_strand_id
1 'polypeptide(L)'
;MAVRQLSLSALVALALVGDWGVTEHGTAMVLAQGNKNVKAPPKKPEPPVPVPERKVHVTAVSTSTRPRALASAAKVDGLMDANYKKFKVTPNPTASDEQFVRRVYLDLAGTIPTYKQVRLFVANSDTEKKAKLIDLLLSQEGYSSNFYNYWADILRLKDNQLTNNVPGKPYCEWVKESLETNKPYDQFVYGMLSAEGKVWDNPASGYILRDSGMPLDAMNNTVRIFLGTQIGCAQCHNHPFDRWTQKEFYEMAAFTFGTGTRRGAGDKKFGGGNVVNKLRDDMKKVDEKFDGGGKYNRFLIGNLFEVHDNGAKLVLPHDYQYDDGKPKQSVSPKTIFGPPAKVEKGVSPRIAFAKWLTSPDNPRFAKTISNRLWKRLFGAGLIEPVDDLKDDSQPENPELTDFLTSEMVRVKFDLKEYLRIVCNTKAYQREATQAEVTPGDEFHFPGPLLRRMTAEQVWDSFITLAVTKPDEYQKEPARVEAKLLNIDLAKTSAQVIYEHNQELASSDIKKSREARNKPYSYKGQLLVRASELPSPQPPGHFLRQFGQSDREAIEVSSEDGSVPQVLQMFNGPITHMLLEPESLMVKNVTSEKSSDARIEVIFQSILARKPTAAERQAAQSEIKAHSDAGFGNVIWALVNTREFLFVQ
;
A
#
# COMPACT_ATOMS: atom_id res chain seq x y z
N MET A 1 14.71 16.51 -28.40
CA MET A 1 14.73 15.62 -29.57
C MET A 1 16.04 14.80 -29.57
N ALA A 2 16.18 13.77 -28.79
CA ALA A 2 17.22 12.70 -28.93
C ALA A 2 17.25 11.76 -27.71
N VAL A 3 16.15 11.10 -27.36
CA VAL A 3 16.14 10.02 -26.35
C VAL A 3 15.30 8.81 -26.84
N ARG A 4 15.11 8.69 -28.14
CA ARG A 4 14.27 7.61 -28.71
C ARG A 4 15.01 6.33 -29.07
N GLN A 5 16.30 6.19 -28.82
CA GLN A 5 17.08 5.00 -29.19
C GLN A 5 18.19 4.68 -28.19
N LEU A 6 17.83 4.22 -27.00
CA LEU A 6 18.65 3.18 -26.37
C LEU A 6 18.00 1.84 -26.74
N SER A 7 18.33 1.38 -27.93
CA SER A 7 17.91 0.07 -28.45
C SER A 7 18.52 -1.05 -27.60
N LEU A 8 17.86 -2.22 -27.61
CA LEU A 8 18.39 -3.48 -27.06
C LEU A 8 19.87 -3.72 -27.42
N SER A 9 20.30 -3.24 -28.59
CA SER A 9 21.69 -3.28 -29.08
C SER A 9 22.70 -2.55 -28.18
N ALA A 10 22.32 -1.47 -27.51
CA ALA A 10 23.25 -0.75 -26.62
C ALA A 10 23.42 -1.48 -25.27
N LEU A 11 22.39 -2.15 -24.79
CA LEU A 11 22.47 -2.96 -23.56
C LEU A 11 23.23 -4.27 -23.78
N VAL A 12 23.07 -4.91 -24.93
CA VAL A 12 23.85 -6.10 -25.33
C VAL A 12 25.32 -5.72 -25.60
N ALA A 13 25.60 -4.54 -26.16
CA ALA A 13 26.97 -4.06 -26.38
C ALA A 13 27.70 -3.72 -25.07
N LEU A 14 27.00 -3.26 -24.03
CA LEU A 14 27.61 -3.02 -22.70
C LEU A 14 27.93 -4.33 -21.96
N ALA A 15 27.20 -5.41 -22.22
CA ALA A 15 27.53 -6.74 -21.69
C ALA A 15 28.73 -7.41 -22.38
N LEU A 16 29.12 -6.93 -23.57
CA LEU A 16 30.22 -7.51 -24.38
C LEU A 16 31.59 -6.81 -24.19
N VAL A 17 31.70 -5.72 -23.43
CA VAL A 17 32.95 -4.96 -23.21
C VAL A 17 33.44 -5.04 -21.76
N GLY A 18 33.13 -6.09 -21.04
CA GLY A 18 33.60 -6.31 -19.68
C GLY A 18 34.43 -7.60 -19.56
N ASP A 19 35.64 -7.60 -20.13
CA ASP A 19 36.63 -8.66 -19.87
C ASP A 19 37.27 -8.41 -18.48
N TRP A 20 36.53 -8.79 -17.43
CA TRP A 20 37.04 -8.90 -16.06
C TRP A 20 37.05 -10.37 -15.71
N GLY A 21 38.25 -10.94 -15.59
CA GLY A 21 38.50 -12.32 -15.28
C GLY A 21 37.64 -12.82 -14.12
N VAL A 22 36.62 -13.56 -14.44
CA VAL A 22 35.80 -14.34 -13.50
C VAL A 22 36.37 -15.76 -13.54
N THR A 23 36.94 -16.17 -12.40
CA THR A 23 37.25 -17.56 -12.09
C THR A 23 36.04 -18.44 -12.37
N GLU A 24 36.26 -19.54 -13.06
CA GLU A 24 35.30 -20.56 -13.45
C GLU A 24 34.39 -21.01 -12.27
N HIS A 25 33.18 -20.52 -12.21
CA HIS A 25 32.02 -21.24 -11.71
C HIS A 25 30.81 -20.79 -12.52
N GLY A 26 30.83 -21.14 -13.82
CA GLY A 26 29.68 -21.02 -14.69
C GLY A 26 28.66 -22.08 -14.34
N THR A 27 27.53 -21.68 -13.75
CA THR A 27 26.33 -22.52 -13.75
C THR A 27 25.70 -22.45 -15.12
N ALA A 28 26.16 -23.36 -16.01
CA ALA A 28 25.47 -23.67 -17.24
C ALA A 28 24.07 -24.19 -16.91
N MET A 29 23.07 -23.65 -17.59
CA MET A 29 21.70 -24.18 -17.59
C MET A 29 21.75 -25.58 -18.27
N VAL A 30 21.91 -26.64 -17.45
CA VAL A 30 21.83 -28.01 -17.91
C VAL A 30 20.37 -28.43 -17.92
N LEU A 31 19.78 -28.53 -19.09
CA LEU A 31 18.54 -29.29 -19.27
C LEU A 31 18.86 -30.76 -18.92
N ALA A 32 18.36 -31.21 -17.78
CA ALA A 32 18.60 -32.52 -17.25
C ALA A 32 18.08 -33.59 -18.20
N GLN A 33 19.00 -34.29 -18.86
CA GLN A 33 18.72 -35.61 -19.41
C GLN A 33 18.56 -36.59 -18.25
N GLY A 34 17.44 -37.29 -18.25
CA GLY A 34 17.02 -38.17 -17.17
C GLY A 34 18.04 -39.27 -16.85
N ASN A 35 18.49 -39.28 -15.63
CA ASN A 35 19.24 -40.38 -15.06
C ASN A 35 18.29 -41.25 -14.24
N LYS A 36 18.04 -42.47 -14.73
CA LYS A 36 17.24 -43.51 -14.07
C LYS A 36 18.02 -44.10 -12.91
N ASN A 37 17.83 -43.60 -11.72
CA ASN A 37 18.10 -44.33 -10.48
C ASN A 37 16.87 -44.27 -9.59
N VAL A 38 16.11 -45.36 -9.57
CA VAL A 38 14.93 -45.59 -8.78
C VAL A 38 15.32 -45.66 -7.29
N LYS A 39 14.99 -44.64 -6.52
CA LYS A 39 14.88 -44.68 -5.05
C LYS A 39 13.43 -44.85 -4.66
N ALA A 40 13.20 -45.62 -3.58
CA ALA A 40 11.91 -45.99 -3.03
C ALA A 40 10.91 -44.83 -2.97
N PRO A 41 9.60 -45.11 -3.12
CA PRO A 41 8.57 -44.06 -3.15
C PRO A 41 8.57 -43.26 -1.84
N PRO A 42 8.52 -41.92 -1.91
CA PRO A 42 8.38 -41.08 -0.72
C PRO A 42 7.08 -41.42 -0.01
N LYS A 43 7.11 -41.50 1.34
CA LYS A 43 5.91 -41.58 2.18
C LYS A 43 4.93 -40.51 1.74
N LYS A 44 3.66 -40.90 1.55
CA LYS A 44 2.57 -39.92 1.30
C LYS A 44 2.67 -38.80 2.31
N PRO A 45 2.65 -37.52 1.89
CA PRO A 45 2.60 -36.42 2.83
C PRO A 45 1.33 -36.53 3.66
N GLU A 46 1.47 -36.38 4.97
CA GLU A 46 0.32 -36.23 5.86
C GLU A 46 -0.53 -35.05 5.36
N PRO A 47 -1.88 -35.15 5.41
CA PRO A 47 -2.74 -34.06 4.97
C PRO A 47 -2.42 -32.81 5.80
N PRO A 48 -2.29 -31.63 5.17
CA PRO A 48 -2.03 -30.39 5.88
C PRO A 48 -3.15 -30.13 6.89
N VAL A 49 -2.78 -29.72 8.11
CA VAL A 49 -3.74 -29.26 9.13
C VAL A 49 -4.56 -28.10 8.51
N PRO A 50 -5.90 -28.17 8.50
CA PRO A 50 -6.72 -27.14 7.89
C PRO A 50 -6.47 -25.79 8.57
N VAL A 51 -5.82 -24.87 7.88
CA VAL A 51 -5.78 -23.45 8.29
C VAL A 51 -7.19 -22.90 8.07
N PRO A 52 -7.78 -22.17 9.04
CA PRO A 52 -9.07 -21.53 8.83
C PRO A 52 -8.97 -20.59 7.62
N GLU A 53 -9.61 -20.93 6.51
CA GLU A 53 -9.64 -20.10 5.31
C GLU A 53 -10.24 -18.73 5.65
N ARG A 54 -9.48 -17.66 5.37
CA ARG A 54 -10.05 -16.33 5.26
C ARG A 54 -10.81 -16.31 3.92
N LYS A 55 -12.12 -16.39 3.97
CA LYS A 55 -12.92 -16.17 2.75
C LYS A 55 -12.85 -14.69 2.40
N VAL A 56 -11.96 -14.34 1.48
CA VAL A 56 -11.89 -12.99 0.92
C VAL A 56 -13.13 -12.79 0.06
N HIS A 57 -13.95 -11.81 0.42
CA HIS A 57 -15.10 -11.41 -0.36
C HIS A 57 -14.91 -9.98 -0.84
N VAL A 58 -14.36 -9.83 -2.04
CA VAL A 58 -14.22 -8.52 -2.67
C VAL A 58 -15.55 -8.05 -3.24
N THR A 59 -16.05 -6.93 -2.74
CA THR A 59 -17.27 -6.31 -3.26
C THR A 59 -17.05 -5.84 -4.69
N ALA A 60 -17.80 -6.40 -5.63
CA ALA A 60 -17.77 -6.00 -7.02
C ALA A 60 -18.45 -4.64 -7.23
N VAL A 61 -17.96 -3.88 -8.21
CA VAL A 61 -18.65 -2.66 -8.65
C VAL A 61 -19.93 -3.02 -9.42
N SER A 62 -20.97 -2.22 -9.21
CA SER A 62 -22.25 -2.48 -9.89
C SER A 62 -22.18 -2.06 -11.37
N THR A 63 -22.56 -2.96 -12.27
CA THR A 63 -22.68 -2.63 -13.70
C THR A 63 -23.82 -1.64 -13.98
N SER A 64 -24.83 -1.54 -13.11
CA SER A 64 -25.93 -0.61 -13.27
C SER A 64 -25.53 0.87 -13.10
N THR A 65 -24.43 1.15 -12.40
CA THR A 65 -23.90 2.51 -12.20
C THR A 65 -22.93 2.94 -13.30
N ARG A 66 -22.49 2.02 -14.19
CA ARG A 66 -21.54 2.31 -15.28
C ARG A 66 -21.98 3.49 -16.18
N PRO A 67 -23.24 3.57 -16.67
CA PRO A 67 -23.63 4.71 -17.51
C PRO A 67 -23.46 6.06 -16.81
N ARG A 68 -23.70 6.13 -15.49
CA ARG A 68 -23.50 7.34 -14.71
C ARG A 68 -22.01 7.67 -14.55
N ALA A 69 -21.18 6.68 -14.30
CA ALA A 69 -19.72 6.87 -14.22
C ALA A 69 -19.16 7.40 -15.56
N LEU A 70 -19.60 6.85 -16.68
CA LEU A 70 -19.22 7.31 -18.02
C LEU A 70 -19.71 8.74 -18.32
N ALA A 71 -20.90 9.11 -17.86
CA ALA A 71 -21.41 10.47 -17.99
C ALA A 71 -20.56 11.46 -17.15
N SER A 72 -20.17 11.10 -15.95
CA SER A 72 -19.25 11.89 -15.12
C SER A 72 -17.86 11.99 -15.75
N ALA A 73 -17.33 10.90 -16.31
CA ALA A 73 -16.06 10.92 -17.06
C ALA A 73 -16.11 11.87 -18.27
N ALA A 74 -17.20 11.85 -19.03
CA ALA A 74 -17.40 12.78 -20.15
C ALA A 74 -17.46 14.25 -19.69
N LYS A 75 -17.99 14.52 -18.48
CA LYS A 75 -17.98 15.88 -17.91
C LYS A 75 -16.56 16.30 -17.53
N VAL A 76 -15.75 15.41 -16.94
CA VAL A 76 -14.33 15.65 -16.69
C VAL A 76 -13.61 15.98 -18.00
N ASP A 77 -13.83 15.19 -19.06
CA ASP A 77 -13.22 15.43 -20.37
C ASP A 77 -13.59 16.82 -20.92
N GLY A 78 -14.86 17.25 -20.77
CA GLY A 78 -15.30 18.58 -21.19
C GLY A 78 -14.58 19.71 -20.43
N LEU A 79 -14.34 19.55 -19.13
CA LEU A 79 -13.59 20.51 -18.30
C LEU A 79 -12.10 20.53 -18.69
N MET A 80 -11.52 19.36 -18.99
CA MET A 80 -10.14 19.26 -19.47
C MET A 80 -9.99 19.90 -20.86
N ASP A 81 -10.91 19.66 -21.79
CA ASP A 81 -10.90 20.25 -23.13
C ASP A 81 -11.03 21.79 -23.08
N ALA A 82 -11.84 22.33 -22.15
CA ALA A 82 -11.94 23.77 -21.91
C ALA A 82 -10.60 24.35 -21.40
N ASN A 83 -9.97 23.65 -20.47
CA ASN A 83 -8.65 24.02 -19.93
C ASN A 83 -7.56 23.99 -21.01
N TYR A 84 -7.51 22.96 -21.85
CA TYR A 84 -6.57 22.86 -22.97
C TYR A 84 -6.72 24.03 -23.95
N LYS A 85 -7.96 24.41 -24.27
CA LYS A 85 -8.25 25.57 -25.14
C LYS A 85 -7.77 26.88 -24.50
N LYS A 86 -8.07 27.07 -23.21
CA LYS A 86 -7.70 28.28 -22.46
C LYS A 86 -6.17 28.50 -22.45
N PHE A 87 -5.41 27.43 -22.18
CA PHE A 87 -3.95 27.50 -22.05
C PHE A 87 -3.20 27.09 -23.32
N LYS A 88 -3.90 26.83 -24.43
CA LYS A 88 -3.34 26.42 -25.73
C LYS A 88 -2.48 25.15 -25.62
N VAL A 89 -2.86 24.22 -24.76
CA VAL A 89 -2.18 22.94 -24.57
C VAL A 89 -2.68 21.95 -25.63
N THR A 90 -1.75 21.26 -26.29
CA THR A 90 -2.07 20.14 -27.16
C THR A 90 -2.07 18.85 -26.34
N PRO A 91 -3.25 18.20 -26.17
CA PRO A 91 -3.27 16.94 -25.42
C PRO A 91 -2.57 15.82 -26.19
N ASN A 92 -1.94 14.89 -25.45
CA ASN A 92 -1.27 13.73 -26.04
C ASN A 92 -2.25 12.85 -26.83
N PRO A 93 -1.77 12.07 -27.80
CA PRO A 93 -2.59 11.05 -28.48
C PRO A 93 -3.21 10.05 -27.51
N THR A 94 -4.25 9.35 -27.95
CA THR A 94 -4.80 8.23 -27.18
C THR A 94 -3.77 7.09 -27.11
N ALA A 95 -3.56 6.56 -25.93
CA ALA A 95 -2.68 5.41 -25.72
C ALA A 95 -3.20 4.16 -26.47
N SER A 96 -2.28 3.33 -26.95
CA SER A 96 -2.63 2.05 -27.56
C SER A 96 -3.31 1.12 -26.54
N ASP A 97 -3.94 0.06 -27.02
CA ASP A 97 -4.56 -0.93 -26.14
C ASP A 97 -3.54 -1.63 -25.25
N GLU A 98 -2.33 -1.84 -25.74
CA GLU A 98 -1.21 -2.42 -25.02
C GLU A 98 -0.73 -1.49 -23.89
N GLN A 99 -0.58 -0.21 -24.16
CA GLN A 99 -0.24 0.79 -23.15
C GLN A 99 -1.36 0.92 -22.11
N PHE A 100 -2.61 0.98 -22.56
CA PHE A 100 -3.76 1.10 -21.67
C PHE A 100 -3.89 -0.10 -20.73
N VAL A 101 -3.83 -1.34 -21.25
CA VAL A 101 -3.99 -2.53 -20.42
C VAL A 101 -2.88 -2.63 -19.36
N ARG A 102 -1.63 -2.32 -19.74
CA ARG A 102 -0.52 -2.28 -18.78
C ARG A 102 -0.74 -1.23 -17.70
N ARG A 103 -1.07 0.01 -18.07
CA ARG A 103 -1.32 1.11 -17.13
C ARG A 103 -2.43 0.78 -16.14
N VAL A 104 -3.59 0.37 -16.63
CA VAL A 104 -4.76 0.15 -15.76
C VAL A 104 -4.56 -1.03 -14.81
N TYR A 105 -3.81 -2.08 -15.20
CA TYR A 105 -3.40 -3.15 -14.28
C TYR A 105 -2.47 -2.65 -13.19
N LEU A 106 -1.46 -1.86 -13.53
CA LEU A 106 -0.54 -1.28 -12.55
C LEU A 106 -1.26 -0.33 -11.59
N ASP A 107 -2.15 0.52 -12.09
CA ASP A 107 -2.85 1.50 -11.28
C ASP A 107 -3.92 0.89 -10.37
N LEU A 108 -4.68 -0.07 -10.87
CA LEU A 108 -5.79 -0.66 -10.11
C LEU A 108 -5.41 -1.96 -9.40
N ALA A 109 -4.67 -2.86 -10.04
CA ALA A 109 -4.28 -4.15 -9.46
C ALA A 109 -2.85 -4.19 -8.91
N GLY A 110 -2.03 -3.16 -9.14
CA GLY A 110 -0.67 -3.05 -8.61
C GLY A 110 0.36 -3.98 -9.24
N THR A 111 0.06 -4.56 -10.38
CA THR A 111 0.92 -5.49 -11.10
C THR A 111 0.72 -5.37 -12.61
N ILE A 112 1.65 -5.91 -13.39
CA ILE A 112 1.46 -6.05 -14.84
C ILE A 112 0.42 -7.13 -15.16
N PRO A 113 -0.30 -7.04 -16.31
CA PRO A 113 -1.16 -8.12 -16.78
C PRO A 113 -0.34 -9.35 -17.19
N THR A 114 -0.93 -10.52 -17.03
CA THR A 114 -0.34 -11.77 -17.58
C THR A 114 -0.41 -11.78 -19.11
N TYR A 115 0.46 -12.54 -19.76
CA TYR A 115 0.45 -12.77 -21.22
C TYR A 115 -0.96 -13.08 -21.77
N LYS A 116 -1.70 -13.97 -21.09
CA LYS A 116 -3.07 -14.33 -21.49
C LYS A 116 -4.03 -13.15 -21.45
N GLN A 117 -3.94 -12.34 -20.38
CA GLN A 117 -4.79 -11.15 -20.21
C GLN A 117 -4.52 -10.10 -21.29
N VAL A 118 -3.24 -9.84 -21.61
CA VAL A 118 -2.85 -8.94 -22.70
C VAL A 118 -3.47 -9.39 -24.02
N ARG A 119 -3.25 -10.65 -24.40
CA ARG A 119 -3.78 -11.20 -25.67
C ARG A 119 -5.29 -11.11 -25.78
N LEU A 120 -6.01 -11.49 -24.72
CA LEU A 120 -7.47 -11.44 -24.68
C LEU A 120 -7.99 -10.03 -24.82
N PHE A 121 -7.36 -9.06 -24.14
CA PHE A 121 -7.78 -7.67 -24.19
C PHE A 121 -7.52 -7.03 -25.56
N VAL A 122 -6.32 -7.20 -26.12
CA VAL A 122 -5.95 -6.63 -27.42
C VAL A 122 -6.78 -7.23 -28.56
N ALA A 123 -7.05 -8.53 -28.52
CA ALA A 123 -7.87 -9.21 -29.52
C ALA A 123 -9.38 -8.92 -29.40
N ASN A 124 -9.83 -8.31 -28.31
CA ASN A 124 -11.24 -8.02 -28.10
C ASN A 124 -11.67 -6.79 -28.91
N SER A 125 -12.67 -6.94 -29.78
CA SER A 125 -13.25 -5.88 -30.63
C SER A 125 -14.40 -5.11 -29.97
N ASP A 126 -14.75 -5.43 -28.71
CA ASP A 126 -15.82 -4.74 -27.98
C ASP A 126 -15.43 -3.27 -27.72
N THR A 127 -16.28 -2.34 -28.13
CA THR A 127 -16.06 -0.90 -27.95
C THR A 127 -16.04 -0.47 -26.48
N GLU A 128 -16.68 -1.25 -25.59
CA GLU A 128 -16.70 -1.01 -24.14
C GLU A 128 -15.58 -1.79 -23.39
N LYS A 129 -14.67 -2.45 -24.08
CA LYS A 129 -13.65 -3.33 -23.46
C LYS A 129 -12.85 -2.64 -22.36
N LYS A 130 -12.52 -1.34 -22.54
CA LYS A 130 -11.78 -0.56 -21.53
C LYS A 130 -12.60 -0.37 -20.27
N ALA A 131 -13.85 0.06 -20.38
CA ALA A 131 -14.75 0.23 -19.24
C ALA A 131 -15.03 -1.09 -18.51
N LYS A 132 -15.22 -2.18 -19.26
CA LYS A 132 -15.41 -3.53 -18.69
C LYS A 132 -14.17 -4.03 -17.98
N LEU A 133 -12.96 -3.73 -18.48
CA LEU A 133 -11.72 -4.09 -17.81
C LEU A 133 -11.54 -3.30 -16.50
N ILE A 134 -11.83 -1.99 -16.49
CA ILE A 134 -11.82 -1.18 -15.28
C ILE A 134 -12.74 -1.78 -14.22
N ASP A 135 -13.99 -2.12 -14.59
CA ASP A 135 -14.94 -2.76 -13.68
C ASP A 135 -14.43 -4.09 -13.13
N LEU A 136 -13.82 -4.90 -13.96
CA LEU A 136 -13.25 -6.19 -13.58
C LEU A 136 -12.13 -6.00 -12.54
N LEU A 137 -11.19 -5.10 -12.80
CA LEU A 137 -10.04 -4.87 -11.91
C LEU A 137 -10.47 -4.30 -10.57
N LEU A 138 -11.42 -3.37 -10.53
CA LEU A 138 -12.00 -2.82 -9.30
C LEU A 138 -12.77 -3.88 -8.48
N SER A 139 -13.16 -4.99 -9.11
CA SER A 139 -13.94 -6.08 -8.49
C SER A 139 -13.08 -7.27 -8.05
N GLN A 140 -11.75 -7.21 -8.22
CA GLN A 140 -10.82 -8.30 -7.91
C GLN A 140 -9.92 -8.00 -6.71
N GLU A 141 -9.31 -9.04 -6.13
CA GLU A 141 -8.39 -8.93 -4.99
C GLU A 141 -7.17 -8.02 -5.27
N GLY A 142 -6.73 -7.95 -6.52
CA GLY A 142 -5.64 -7.06 -6.92
C GLY A 142 -5.89 -5.60 -6.53
N TYR A 143 -7.15 -5.12 -6.61
CA TYR A 143 -7.50 -3.78 -6.14
C TYR A 143 -7.21 -3.60 -4.63
N SER A 144 -7.72 -4.49 -3.80
CA SER A 144 -7.52 -4.38 -2.35
C SER A 144 -6.05 -4.57 -1.95
N SER A 145 -5.31 -5.43 -2.65
CA SER A 145 -3.87 -5.63 -2.47
C SER A 145 -3.08 -4.34 -2.78
N ASN A 146 -3.32 -3.74 -3.95
CA ASN A 146 -2.65 -2.52 -4.40
C ASN A 146 -2.98 -1.32 -3.49
N PHE A 147 -4.26 -1.10 -3.19
CA PHE A 147 -4.67 0.01 -2.33
C PHE A 147 -4.32 -0.21 -0.86
N TYR A 148 -4.20 -1.46 -0.39
CA TYR A 148 -3.61 -1.74 0.92
C TYR A 148 -2.16 -1.23 0.99
N ASN A 149 -1.33 -1.50 -0.01
CA ASN A 149 0.05 -1.02 -0.04
C ASN A 149 0.11 0.52 -0.03
N TYR A 150 -0.76 1.18 -0.78
CA TYR A 150 -0.89 2.63 -0.78
C TYR A 150 -1.27 3.20 0.60
N TRP A 151 -2.33 2.66 1.21
CA TRP A 151 -2.76 3.11 2.54
C TRP A 151 -1.78 2.70 3.64
N ALA A 152 -1.02 1.63 3.46
CA ALA A 152 -0.01 1.21 4.43
C ALA A 152 1.08 2.26 4.62
N ASP A 153 1.45 3.00 3.57
CA ASP A 153 2.41 4.10 3.67
C ASP A 153 1.80 5.33 4.35
N ILE A 154 0.63 5.73 3.94
CA ILE A 154 -0.09 6.89 4.49
C ILE A 154 -0.46 6.68 5.97
N LEU A 155 -1.01 5.52 6.32
CA LEU A 155 -1.45 5.19 7.68
C LEU A 155 -0.35 4.59 8.55
N ARG A 156 0.86 4.45 8.02
CA ARG A 156 2.05 3.91 8.71
C ARG A 156 1.79 2.52 9.31
N LEU A 157 1.20 1.61 8.50
CA LEU A 157 0.80 0.28 8.94
C LEU A 157 2.01 -0.61 9.25
N LYS A 158 2.02 -1.20 10.44
CA LYS A 158 3.03 -2.16 10.89
C LYS A 158 2.38 -3.42 11.41
N ASP A 159 2.74 -4.57 10.87
CA ASP A 159 2.19 -5.86 11.29
C ASP A 159 2.65 -6.28 12.70
N ASN A 160 3.95 -6.13 12.95
CA ASN A 160 4.55 -6.70 14.16
C ASN A 160 4.15 -5.92 15.41
N GLN A 161 4.32 -4.60 15.38
CA GLN A 161 4.11 -3.77 16.56
C GLN A 161 3.79 -2.33 16.16
N LEU A 162 2.65 -1.81 16.65
CA LEU A 162 2.29 -0.40 16.52
C LEU A 162 3.09 0.44 17.52
N THR A 163 3.06 0.05 18.80
CA THR A 163 3.80 0.64 19.91
C THR A 163 3.92 -0.38 21.04
N ASN A 164 4.95 -0.34 21.86
CA ASN A 164 5.11 -1.04 23.15
C ASN A 164 4.36 -2.38 23.33
N ASN A 165 4.63 -3.38 22.49
CA ASN A 165 3.96 -4.69 22.47
C ASN A 165 2.49 -4.69 22.04
N VAL A 166 1.96 -3.61 21.46
CA VAL A 166 0.64 -3.62 20.82
C VAL A 166 0.78 -4.19 19.42
N PRO A 167 0.13 -5.31 19.08
CA PRO A 167 0.26 -5.90 17.77
C PRO A 167 -0.43 -5.04 16.70
N GLY A 168 0.22 -4.92 15.54
CA GLY A 168 -0.34 -4.15 14.43
C GLY A 168 -1.19 -4.97 13.46
N LYS A 169 -0.98 -6.28 13.44
CA LYS A 169 -1.64 -7.19 12.50
C LYS A 169 -3.17 -7.07 12.45
N PRO A 170 -3.92 -6.98 13.58
CA PRO A 170 -5.38 -6.79 13.50
C PRO A 170 -5.78 -5.52 12.77
N TYR A 171 -5.05 -4.41 13.00
CA TYR A 171 -5.32 -3.15 12.33
C TYR A 171 -5.01 -3.22 10.83
N CYS A 172 -3.89 -3.84 10.45
CA CYS A 172 -3.54 -4.08 9.05
C CYS A 172 -4.61 -4.89 8.32
N GLU A 173 -5.14 -5.95 8.95
CA GLU A 173 -6.22 -6.76 8.39
C GLU A 173 -7.52 -5.97 8.25
N TRP A 174 -7.87 -5.15 9.24
CA TRP A 174 -9.07 -4.31 9.18
C TRP A 174 -9.00 -3.28 8.04
N VAL A 175 -7.83 -2.70 7.80
CA VAL A 175 -7.63 -1.80 6.66
C VAL A 175 -7.84 -2.55 5.34
N LYS A 176 -7.23 -3.74 5.20
CA LYS A 176 -7.38 -4.56 3.99
C LYS A 176 -8.84 -4.99 3.77
N GLU A 177 -9.50 -5.46 4.82
CA GLU A 177 -10.93 -5.84 4.78
C GLU A 177 -11.84 -4.67 4.43
N SER A 178 -11.53 -3.46 4.91
CA SER A 178 -12.28 -2.25 4.57
C SER A 178 -12.20 -1.92 3.07
N LEU A 179 -11.06 -2.20 2.43
CA LEU A 179 -10.88 -2.06 0.97
C LEU A 179 -11.58 -3.18 0.19
N GLU A 180 -11.50 -4.42 0.66
CA GLU A 180 -12.17 -5.58 0.08
C GLU A 180 -13.68 -5.40 0.06
N THR A 181 -14.25 -4.96 1.17
CA THR A 181 -15.70 -4.72 1.35
C THR A 181 -16.16 -3.39 0.77
N ASN A 182 -15.25 -2.61 0.17
CA ASN A 182 -15.54 -1.28 -0.37
C ASN A 182 -16.22 -0.36 0.66
N LYS A 183 -15.71 -0.37 1.91
CA LYS A 183 -16.23 0.52 2.95
C LYS A 183 -16.13 1.98 2.49
N PRO A 184 -17.21 2.78 2.52
CA PRO A 184 -17.15 4.20 2.19
C PRO A 184 -16.05 4.92 2.97
N TYR A 185 -15.30 5.78 2.30
CA TYR A 185 -14.09 6.39 2.88
C TYR A 185 -14.39 7.25 4.12
N ASP A 186 -15.53 7.94 4.16
CA ASP A 186 -16.01 8.64 5.34
C ASP A 186 -16.22 7.70 6.54
N GLN A 187 -16.82 6.53 6.31
CA GLN A 187 -17.03 5.50 7.33
C GLN A 187 -15.70 4.82 7.73
N PHE A 188 -14.80 4.63 6.78
CA PHE A 188 -13.46 4.11 7.05
C PHE A 188 -12.69 5.04 8.00
N VAL A 189 -12.66 6.33 7.72
CA VAL A 189 -11.96 7.32 8.54
C VAL A 189 -12.69 7.55 9.87
N TYR A 190 -14.01 7.64 9.84
CA TYR A 190 -14.82 7.74 11.07
C TYR A 190 -14.56 6.55 12.01
N GLY A 191 -14.53 5.34 11.46
CA GLY A 191 -14.27 4.11 12.23
C GLY A 191 -12.92 4.15 12.96
N MET A 192 -11.87 4.68 12.34
CA MET A 192 -10.56 4.85 12.98
C MET A 192 -10.59 5.90 14.10
N LEU A 193 -11.17 7.07 13.83
CA LEU A 193 -11.15 8.20 14.76
C LEU A 193 -12.10 7.99 15.95
N SER A 194 -13.17 7.23 15.77
CA SER A 194 -14.16 6.95 16.82
C SER A 194 -13.90 5.66 17.60
N ALA A 195 -12.89 4.87 17.19
CA ALA A 195 -12.62 3.56 17.78
C ALA A 195 -12.34 3.61 19.28
N GLU A 196 -12.80 2.59 20.01
CA GLU A 196 -12.55 2.37 21.44
C GLU A 196 -12.14 0.91 21.70
N GLY A 197 -11.47 0.67 22.82
CA GLY A 197 -11.06 -0.65 23.25
C GLY A 197 -9.68 -1.08 22.78
N LYS A 198 -9.38 -2.35 22.95
CA LYS A 198 -8.13 -2.98 22.51
C LYS A 198 -8.15 -3.22 21.01
N VAL A 199 -6.97 -3.25 20.39
CA VAL A 199 -6.83 -3.56 18.95
C VAL A 199 -7.36 -4.97 18.59
N TRP A 200 -7.37 -5.91 19.54
CA TRP A 200 -7.92 -7.25 19.36
C TRP A 200 -9.45 -7.27 19.26
N ASP A 201 -10.12 -6.41 20.03
CA ASP A 201 -11.59 -6.33 20.10
C ASP A 201 -12.16 -5.37 19.07
N ASN A 202 -11.42 -4.28 18.79
CA ASN A 202 -11.74 -3.27 17.80
C ASN A 202 -10.49 -2.89 17.01
N PRO A 203 -10.20 -3.58 15.91
CA PRO A 203 -8.96 -3.38 15.15
C PRO A 203 -8.75 -1.94 14.65
N ALA A 204 -9.83 -1.17 14.41
CA ALA A 204 -9.73 0.24 14.00
C ALA A 204 -9.05 1.13 15.05
N SER A 205 -9.05 0.72 16.35
CA SER A 205 -8.34 1.42 17.43
C SER A 205 -6.82 1.48 17.20
N GLY A 206 -6.30 0.62 16.33
CA GLY A 206 -4.91 0.61 15.94
C GLY A 206 -4.41 1.94 15.38
N TYR A 207 -5.28 2.73 14.72
CA TYR A 207 -4.95 4.07 14.26
C TYR A 207 -4.54 5.00 15.43
N ILE A 208 -5.35 5.05 16.48
CA ILE A 208 -5.09 5.89 17.66
C ILE A 208 -3.91 5.30 18.46
N LEU A 209 -3.85 3.98 18.62
CA LEU A 209 -2.79 3.30 19.36
C LEU A 209 -1.41 3.44 18.69
N ARG A 210 -1.36 3.70 17.39
CA ARG A 210 -0.11 3.94 16.65
C ARG A 210 0.68 5.12 17.24
N ASP A 211 -0.01 6.19 17.61
CA ASP A 211 0.58 7.41 18.19
C ASP A 211 0.36 7.49 19.71
N SER A 212 0.28 6.33 20.40
CA SER A 212 0.08 6.26 21.85
C SER A 212 1.15 7.05 22.62
N GLY A 213 0.71 7.95 23.47
CA GLY A 213 1.58 8.84 24.24
C GLY A 213 1.96 10.14 23.53
N MET A 214 1.54 10.34 22.27
CA MET A 214 1.86 11.52 21.45
C MET A 214 0.57 12.19 20.91
N PRO A 215 -0.32 12.71 21.79
CA PRO A 215 -1.64 13.18 21.36
C PRO A 215 -1.61 14.41 20.42
N LEU A 216 -0.58 15.25 20.52
CA LEU A 216 -0.41 16.42 19.66
C LEU A 216 0.06 16.00 18.26
N ASP A 217 1.02 15.10 18.18
CA ASP A 217 1.48 14.54 16.89
C ASP A 217 0.37 13.74 16.22
N ALA A 218 -0.45 13.00 16.99
CA ALA A 218 -1.62 12.29 16.48
C ALA A 218 -2.62 13.24 15.80
N MET A 219 -2.86 14.43 16.39
CA MET A 219 -3.71 15.44 15.77
C MET A 219 -3.09 15.99 14.49
N ASN A 220 -1.82 16.37 14.50
CA ASN A 220 -1.11 16.84 13.32
C ASN A 220 -1.17 15.81 12.17
N ASN A 221 -0.84 14.55 12.46
CA ASN A 221 -0.91 13.47 11.49
C ASN A 221 -2.32 13.29 10.91
N THR A 222 -3.35 13.36 11.76
CA THR A 222 -4.75 13.20 11.35
C THR A 222 -5.17 14.32 10.38
N VAL A 223 -4.86 15.56 10.71
CA VAL A 223 -5.20 16.73 9.87
C VAL A 223 -4.43 16.69 8.56
N ARG A 224 -3.15 16.32 8.58
CA ARG A 224 -2.33 16.17 7.38
C ARG A 224 -2.84 15.06 6.46
N ILE A 225 -3.13 13.89 7.00
CA ILE A 225 -3.58 12.73 6.21
C ILE A 225 -4.95 12.99 5.57
N PHE A 226 -5.94 13.42 6.37
CA PHE A 226 -7.34 13.42 5.94
C PHE A 226 -7.85 14.76 5.44
N LEU A 227 -7.22 15.86 5.85
CA LEU A 227 -7.60 17.22 5.47
C LEU A 227 -6.54 17.94 4.63
N GLY A 228 -5.42 17.26 4.32
CA GLY A 228 -4.34 17.82 3.51
C GLY A 228 -3.81 19.14 4.08
N THR A 229 -3.67 19.25 5.39
CA THR A 229 -3.30 20.52 6.04
C THR A 229 -2.16 20.28 7.01
N GLN A 230 -1.09 21.03 6.87
CA GLN A 230 0.07 20.95 7.76
C GLN A 230 -0.03 22.03 8.85
N ILE A 231 -0.35 21.61 10.06
CA ILE A 231 -0.43 22.50 11.22
C ILE A 231 0.65 22.21 12.28
N GLY A 232 1.60 21.32 11.96
CA GLY A 232 2.58 20.83 12.94
C GLY A 232 3.48 21.92 13.53
N CYS A 233 3.88 22.92 12.76
CA CYS A 233 4.68 24.05 13.26
C CYS A 233 3.93 24.84 14.33
N ALA A 234 2.59 24.90 14.23
CA ALA A 234 1.74 25.61 15.20
C ALA A 234 1.67 24.91 16.57
N GLN A 235 2.25 23.72 16.74
CA GLN A 235 2.43 23.07 18.05
C GLN A 235 3.32 23.89 19.00
N CYS A 236 4.39 24.53 18.47
CA CYS A 236 5.38 25.22 19.27
C CYS A 236 5.31 26.76 19.17
N HIS A 237 4.87 27.30 18.04
CA HIS A 237 4.75 28.74 17.75
C HIS A 237 3.73 28.98 16.63
N ASN A 238 3.30 30.21 16.40
CA ASN A 238 2.46 30.52 15.24
C ASN A 238 3.16 30.08 13.95
N HIS A 239 2.41 29.48 13.01
CA HIS A 239 2.98 28.92 11.80
C HIS A 239 3.72 30.01 10.99
N PRO A 240 4.99 29.80 10.59
CA PRO A 240 5.80 30.86 9.98
C PRO A 240 5.44 31.17 8.52
N PHE A 241 4.75 30.25 7.83
CA PHE A 241 4.44 30.33 6.40
C PHE A 241 2.96 30.10 6.07
N ASP A 242 2.09 30.03 7.12
CA ASP A 242 0.67 29.87 6.98
C ASP A 242 -0.03 30.58 8.15
N ARG A 243 -1.37 30.76 8.08
CA ARG A 243 -2.15 31.52 9.04
C ARG A 243 -2.38 30.84 10.40
N TRP A 244 -1.99 29.57 10.56
CA TRP A 244 -2.30 28.78 11.75
C TRP A 244 -1.58 29.32 12.99
N THR A 245 -2.36 29.69 14.00
CA THR A 245 -1.81 30.10 15.28
C THR A 245 -1.57 28.91 16.20
N GLN A 246 -0.66 29.06 17.18
CA GLN A 246 -0.45 28.05 18.21
C GLN A 246 -1.74 27.74 18.97
N LYS A 247 -2.57 28.77 19.26
CA LYS A 247 -3.85 28.57 19.92
C LYS A 247 -4.82 27.71 19.10
N GLU A 248 -4.94 27.98 17.80
CA GLU A 248 -5.78 27.17 16.90
C GLU A 248 -5.35 25.72 16.86
N PHE A 249 -4.03 25.44 16.86
CA PHE A 249 -3.53 24.08 16.97
C PHE A 249 -3.98 23.41 18.27
N TYR A 250 -3.86 24.10 19.42
CA TYR A 250 -4.28 23.57 20.71
C TYR A 250 -5.81 23.43 20.81
N GLU A 251 -6.59 24.34 20.21
CA GLU A 251 -8.05 24.22 20.11
C GLU A 251 -8.45 22.94 19.31
N MET A 252 -7.76 22.66 18.20
CA MET A 252 -7.95 21.40 17.46
C MET A 252 -7.52 20.18 18.29
N ALA A 253 -6.35 20.19 18.88
CA ALA A 253 -5.83 19.09 19.68
C ALA A 253 -6.70 18.77 20.91
N ALA A 254 -7.41 19.76 21.45
CA ALA A 254 -8.31 19.59 22.59
C ALA A 254 -9.47 18.62 22.32
N PHE A 255 -9.83 18.37 21.04
CA PHE A 255 -10.83 17.35 20.70
C PHE A 255 -10.38 15.93 21.07
N THR A 256 -9.10 15.63 20.93
CA THR A 256 -8.56 14.26 21.09
C THR A 256 -7.67 14.09 22.33
N PHE A 257 -7.27 15.18 22.98
CA PHE A 257 -6.36 15.14 24.13
C PHE A 257 -6.89 14.31 25.31
N GLY A 258 -8.22 14.31 25.51
CA GLY A 258 -8.90 13.48 26.51
C GLY A 258 -9.00 11.99 26.15
N THR A 259 -8.27 11.51 25.15
CA THR A 259 -8.23 10.11 24.73
C THR A 259 -7.05 9.40 25.38
N GLY A 260 -7.34 8.50 26.32
CA GLY A 260 -6.35 7.62 26.91
C GLY A 260 -6.06 6.45 25.97
N THR A 261 -4.80 6.07 25.86
CA THR A 261 -4.33 4.94 25.01
C THR A 261 -3.73 3.80 25.83
N ARG A 262 -3.58 4.00 27.11
CA ARG A 262 -3.01 2.99 28.04
C ARG A 262 -3.63 3.13 29.41
N ARG A 263 -4.01 2.00 30.00
CA ARG A 263 -4.43 1.93 31.39
C ARG A 263 -3.25 1.71 32.34
N GLY A 264 -3.32 2.29 33.51
CA GLY A 264 -2.37 2.00 34.58
C GLY A 264 -2.49 0.53 35.04
N ALA A 265 -1.36 -0.08 35.41
CA ALA A 265 -1.34 -1.47 35.91
C ALA A 265 -2.17 -1.68 37.18
N GLY A 266 -2.50 -0.60 37.91
CA GLY A 266 -3.36 -0.58 39.10
C GLY A 266 -4.79 -0.07 38.85
N ASP A 267 -5.22 0.09 37.58
CA ASP A 267 -6.54 0.57 37.22
C ASP A 267 -7.65 -0.35 37.81
N LYS A 268 -8.74 0.27 38.27
CA LYS A 268 -9.91 -0.45 38.83
C LYS A 268 -10.52 -1.47 37.84
N LYS A 269 -10.37 -1.23 36.53
CA LYS A 269 -10.78 -2.19 35.48
C LYS A 269 -10.10 -3.55 35.64
N PHE A 270 -8.90 -3.60 36.20
CA PHE A 270 -8.16 -4.83 36.47
C PHE A 270 -8.28 -5.28 37.94
N GLY A 271 -9.35 -4.88 38.64
CA GLY A 271 -9.60 -5.27 40.02
C GLY A 271 -8.86 -4.44 41.08
N GLY A 272 -8.16 -3.37 40.69
CA GLY A 272 -7.30 -2.57 41.57
C GLY A 272 -5.97 -3.27 41.88
N GLY A 273 -5.08 -2.58 42.60
CA GLY A 273 -3.74 -3.09 42.87
C GLY A 273 -2.84 -3.14 41.63
N ASN A 274 -1.63 -3.65 41.77
CA ASN A 274 -0.71 -3.79 40.63
C ASN A 274 -0.81 -5.21 40.02
N VAL A 275 -1.86 -5.43 39.22
CA VAL A 275 -2.15 -6.74 38.59
C VAL A 275 -0.96 -7.28 37.79
N VAL A 276 -0.23 -6.41 37.08
CA VAL A 276 0.93 -6.83 36.28
C VAL A 276 2.05 -7.34 37.14
N ASN A 277 2.38 -6.66 38.27
CA ASN A 277 3.42 -7.11 39.19
C ASN A 277 3.03 -8.42 39.89
N LYS A 278 1.77 -8.53 40.31
CA LYS A 278 1.26 -9.79 40.86
C LYS A 278 1.43 -10.96 39.88
N LEU A 279 0.98 -10.77 38.62
CA LEU A 279 1.15 -11.78 37.58
C LEU A 279 2.63 -12.11 37.31
N ARG A 280 3.54 -11.12 37.37
CA ARG A 280 4.97 -11.32 37.23
C ARG A 280 5.54 -12.14 38.38
N ASP A 281 5.12 -11.86 39.61
CA ASP A 281 5.57 -12.63 40.80
C ASP A 281 5.04 -14.07 40.77
N ASP A 282 3.81 -14.27 40.35
CA ASP A 282 3.27 -15.61 40.14
C ASP A 282 3.92 -16.33 38.96
N MET A 283 4.36 -15.61 37.92
CA MET A 283 5.07 -16.18 36.76
C MET A 283 6.45 -16.78 37.19
N LYS A 284 7.13 -16.19 38.17
CA LYS A 284 8.38 -16.75 38.74
C LYS A 284 8.19 -18.16 39.30
N LYS A 285 6.98 -18.51 39.74
CA LYS A 285 6.65 -19.84 40.30
C LYS A 285 6.33 -20.86 39.22
N VAL A 286 5.91 -20.39 38.03
CA VAL A 286 5.44 -21.20 36.90
C VAL A 286 6.54 -21.45 35.88
N ASP A 287 7.40 -20.45 35.63
CA ASP A 287 8.52 -20.53 34.68
C ASP A 287 9.85 -20.25 35.39
N GLU A 288 10.64 -21.29 35.65
CA GLU A 288 11.97 -21.20 36.28
C GLU A 288 12.94 -20.28 35.48
N LYS A 289 12.69 -20.07 34.16
CA LYS A 289 13.49 -19.22 33.30
C LYS A 289 12.88 -17.81 33.11
N PHE A 290 11.99 -17.41 34.01
CA PHE A 290 11.37 -16.10 33.94
C PHE A 290 12.39 -14.98 34.22
N ASP A 291 12.58 -14.10 33.23
CA ASP A 291 13.57 -13.00 33.19
C ASP A 291 12.99 -11.62 33.58
N GLY A 292 11.82 -11.61 34.22
CA GLY A 292 11.14 -10.36 34.62
C GLY A 292 10.19 -9.75 33.61
N GLY A 293 10.12 -10.27 32.39
CA GLY A 293 9.17 -9.77 31.37
C GLY A 293 9.34 -10.43 30.03
N GLY A 294 10.36 -10.02 29.28
CA GLY A 294 10.73 -10.61 28.00
C GLY A 294 9.56 -11.01 27.11
N LYS A 295 9.49 -12.28 26.74
CA LYS A 295 8.43 -12.88 25.91
C LYS A 295 7.00 -12.74 26.44
N TYR A 296 6.83 -12.53 27.75
CA TYR A 296 5.52 -12.38 28.39
C TYR A 296 4.96 -10.96 28.32
N ASN A 297 5.79 -9.96 27.96
CA ASN A 297 5.30 -8.56 27.86
C ASN A 297 4.18 -8.39 26.85
N ARG A 298 4.15 -9.20 25.78
CA ARG A 298 3.03 -9.19 24.81
C ARG A 298 1.67 -9.52 25.46
N PHE A 299 1.67 -10.31 26.56
CA PHE A 299 0.48 -10.61 27.37
C PHE A 299 0.25 -9.53 28.43
N LEU A 300 1.29 -9.21 29.22
CA LEU A 300 1.18 -8.35 30.39
C LEU A 300 1.06 -6.87 30.02
N ILE A 301 1.94 -6.39 29.15
CA ILE A 301 1.98 -4.98 28.76
C ILE A 301 1.06 -4.71 27.58
N GLY A 302 1.03 -5.58 26.57
CA GLY A 302 0.18 -5.40 25.38
C GLY A 302 -1.30 -5.24 25.72
N ASN A 303 -1.79 -5.98 26.73
CA ASN A 303 -3.20 -5.88 27.18
C ASN A 303 -3.52 -4.66 28.06
N LEU A 304 -2.55 -3.83 28.41
CA LEU A 304 -2.81 -2.53 29.04
C LEU A 304 -3.18 -1.46 28.02
N PHE A 305 -2.88 -1.67 26.73
CA PHE A 305 -3.17 -0.69 25.69
C PHE A 305 -4.58 -0.84 25.17
N GLU A 306 -5.38 0.19 25.41
CA GLU A 306 -6.72 0.33 24.87
C GLU A 306 -7.09 1.79 24.74
N VAL A 307 -7.91 2.11 23.75
CA VAL A 307 -8.46 3.45 23.55
C VAL A 307 -9.66 3.63 24.48
N HIS A 308 -9.64 4.70 25.27
CA HIS A 308 -10.72 5.08 26.18
C HIS A 308 -10.73 6.60 26.43
N ASP A 309 -11.86 7.13 26.80
CA ASP A 309 -11.91 8.54 27.22
C ASP A 309 -11.47 8.66 28.70
N ASN A 310 -10.49 9.54 28.96
CA ASN A 310 -9.98 9.79 30.29
C ASN A 310 -10.37 11.16 30.85
N GLY A 311 -11.04 12.00 30.06
CA GLY A 311 -11.53 13.32 30.45
C GLY A 311 -10.45 14.39 30.70
N ALA A 312 -9.19 14.10 30.31
CA ALA A 312 -8.10 15.06 30.44
C ALA A 312 -8.36 16.31 29.59
N LYS A 313 -8.04 17.47 30.14
CA LYS A 313 -8.18 18.78 29.47
C LYS A 313 -6.82 19.28 29.03
N LEU A 314 -6.75 19.75 27.80
CA LEU A 314 -5.54 20.37 27.26
C LEU A 314 -5.40 21.79 27.81
N VAL A 315 -4.18 22.21 28.10
CA VAL A 315 -3.82 23.57 28.49
C VAL A 315 -2.75 24.11 27.52
N LEU A 316 -2.73 25.44 27.35
CA LEU A 316 -1.67 26.11 26.61
C LEU A 316 -0.30 25.85 27.26
N PRO A 317 0.80 25.86 26.50
CA PRO A 317 2.15 25.68 27.04
C PRO A 317 2.49 26.63 28.17
N HIS A 318 3.45 26.24 28.99
CA HIS A 318 3.91 27.08 30.12
C HIS A 318 4.64 28.34 29.65
N ASP A 319 5.16 28.35 28.44
CA ASP A 319 5.90 29.41 27.75
C ASP A 319 5.06 30.10 26.66
N TYR A 320 3.72 29.97 26.71
CA TYR A 320 2.83 30.62 25.75
C TYR A 320 3.01 32.15 25.78
N GLN A 321 3.33 32.75 24.62
CA GLN A 321 3.80 34.14 24.54
C GLN A 321 2.88 35.09 23.76
N TYR A 322 1.72 34.60 23.28
CA TYR A 322 0.81 35.43 22.46
C TYR A 322 -0.33 36.05 23.30
N ASP A 323 -0.84 37.21 22.84
CA ASP A 323 -1.85 38.01 23.57
C ASP A 323 -3.24 37.38 23.57
N ASP A 324 -3.50 36.38 22.73
CA ASP A 324 -4.80 35.72 22.60
C ASP A 324 -5.04 34.60 23.62
N GLY A 325 -4.11 34.37 24.56
CA GLY A 325 -4.20 33.41 25.65
C GLY A 325 -3.20 33.66 26.77
N LYS A 326 -3.25 32.81 27.80
CA LYS A 326 -2.28 32.84 28.91
C LYS A 326 -1.60 31.50 29.09
N PRO A 327 -0.33 31.46 29.55
CA PRO A 327 0.34 30.21 29.91
C PRO A 327 -0.54 29.33 30.81
N LYS A 328 -0.59 28.01 30.52
CA LYS A 328 -1.39 27.01 31.26
C LYS A 328 -2.92 27.26 31.28
N GLN A 329 -3.44 28.18 30.47
CA GLN A 329 -4.88 28.38 30.29
C GLN A 329 -5.49 27.09 29.66
N SER A 330 -6.64 26.64 30.23
CA SER A 330 -7.40 25.52 29.67
C SER A 330 -7.97 25.88 28.29
N VAL A 331 -7.86 24.98 27.35
CA VAL A 331 -8.31 25.14 25.97
C VAL A 331 -9.58 24.33 25.73
N SER A 332 -10.58 24.94 25.14
CA SER A 332 -11.80 24.28 24.68
C SER A 332 -11.65 23.82 23.24
N PRO A 333 -12.22 22.67 22.87
CA PRO A 333 -12.21 22.20 21.48
C PRO A 333 -12.85 23.17 20.51
N LYS A 334 -12.17 23.54 19.43
CA LYS A 334 -12.68 24.38 18.36
C LYS A 334 -12.05 23.99 17.02
N THR A 335 -12.85 23.97 15.98
CA THR A 335 -12.39 23.69 14.62
C THR A 335 -11.82 24.94 13.95
N ILE A 336 -10.79 24.78 13.14
CA ILE A 336 -10.03 25.89 12.54
C ILE A 336 -10.57 26.32 11.17
N PHE A 337 -11.46 25.54 10.55
CA PHE A 337 -12.15 25.89 9.31
C PHE A 337 -13.47 25.11 9.15
N GLY A 338 -14.27 25.51 8.17
CA GLY A 338 -15.57 24.91 7.88
C GLY A 338 -16.62 25.12 8.98
N PRO A 339 -17.74 24.42 8.93
CA PRO A 339 -18.75 24.46 9.99
C PRO A 339 -18.18 23.99 11.33
N PRO A 340 -18.53 24.64 12.46
CA PRO A 340 -17.98 24.24 13.76
C PRO A 340 -18.46 22.85 14.17
N ALA A 341 -17.56 22.05 14.73
CA ALA A 341 -17.92 20.78 15.34
C ALA A 341 -18.79 20.99 16.58
N LYS A 342 -19.93 20.30 16.65
CA LYS A 342 -20.84 20.37 17.79
C LYS A 342 -20.50 19.29 18.81
N VAL A 343 -19.98 19.69 19.98
CA VAL A 343 -19.77 18.80 21.12
C VAL A 343 -21.04 18.72 21.94
N GLU A 344 -21.80 17.64 21.82
CA GLU A 344 -23.02 17.40 22.56
C GLU A 344 -22.69 16.99 24.01
N LYS A 345 -23.59 17.36 24.96
CA LYS A 345 -23.41 16.98 26.36
C LYS A 345 -23.37 15.47 26.54
N GLY A 346 -22.32 14.95 27.16
CA GLY A 346 -22.14 13.53 27.42
C GLY A 346 -21.51 12.76 26.23
N VAL A 347 -21.22 13.43 25.12
CA VAL A 347 -20.50 12.85 23.98
C VAL A 347 -19.04 13.28 24.06
N SER A 348 -18.14 12.32 23.83
CA SER A 348 -16.70 12.59 23.76
C SER A 348 -16.40 13.64 22.68
N PRO A 349 -15.57 14.66 22.98
CA PRO A 349 -15.11 15.61 21.97
C PRO A 349 -14.48 14.93 20.74
N ARG A 350 -13.79 13.81 20.92
CA ARG A 350 -13.21 13.00 19.85
C ARG A 350 -14.27 12.49 18.84
N ILE A 351 -15.43 12.08 19.32
CA ILE A 351 -16.54 11.66 18.47
C ILE A 351 -17.12 12.84 17.67
N ALA A 352 -17.23 14.02 18.30
CA ALA A 352 -17.65 15.24 17.61
C ALA A 352 -16.63 15.63 16.51
N PHE A 353 -15.34 15.51 16.79
CA PHE A 353 -14.27 15.72 15.83
C PHE A 353 -14.35 14.73 14.66
N ALA A 354 -14.51 13.43 14.94
CA ALA A 354 -14.64 12.39 13.92
C ALA A 354 -15.82 12.69 12.97
N LYS A 355 -17.00 13.05 13.51
CA LYS A 355 -18.18 13.43 12.71
C LYS A 355 -17.93 14.67 11.86
N TRP A 356 -17.29 15.71 12.43
CA TRP A 356 -16.96 16.93 11.72
C TRP A 356 -15.95 16.67 10.57
N LEU A 357 -14.90 15.93 10.87
CA LEU A 357 -13.84 15.65 9.90
C LEU A 357 -14.39 14.90 8.68
N THR A 358 -15.23 13.90 8.90
CA THR A 358 -15.79 13.03 7.83
C THR A 358 -17.09 13.55 7.23
N SER A 359 -17.55 14.73 7.65
CA SER A 359 -18.75 15.34 7.08
C SER A 359 -18.55 15.70 5.60
N PRO A 360 -19.56 15.47 4.74
CA PRO A 360 -19.55 16.00 3.38
C PRO A 360 -19.48 17.54 3.33
N ASP A 361 -19.85 18.22 4.40
CA ASP A 361 -19.76 19.67 4.52
C ASP A 361 -18.36 20.16 4.93
N ASN A 362 -17.44 19.24 5.25
CA ASN A 362 -16.06 19.63 5.54
C ASN A 362 -15.37 20.02 4.23
N PRO A 363 -14.86 21.27 4.12
CA PRO A 363 -14.39 21.82 2.83
C PRO A 363 -13.12 21.12 2.31
N ARG A 364 -12.40 20.39 3.18
CA ARG A 364 -11.11 19.77 2.83
C ARG A 364 -11.18 18.26 2.72
N PHE A 365 -12.09 17.57 3.40
CA PHE A 365 -12.11 16.11 3.44
C PHE A 365 -12.31 15.46 2.06
N ALA A 366 -13.39 15.82 1.36
CA ALA A 366 -13.65 15.31 0.00
C ALA A 366 -12.60 15.79 -1.02
N LYS A 367 -12.15 17.06 -0.89
CA LYS A 367 -11.13 17.66 -1.75
C LYS A 367 -9.79 16.92 -1.63
N THR A 368 -9.33 16.65 -0.42
CA THR A 368 -8.07 15.97 -0.15
C THR A 368 -8.05 14.56 -0.75
N ILE A 369 -9.08 13.75 -0.50
CA ILE A 369 -9.10 12.38 -1.05
C ILE A 369 -9.24 12.37 -2.57
N SER A 370 -10.03 13.26 -3.15
CA SER A 370 -10.16 13.39 -4.61
C SER A 370 -8.83 13.76 -5.26
N ASN A 371 -8.11 14.72 -4.69
CA ASN A 371 -6.80 15.16 -5.17
C ASN A 371 -5.72 14.08 -5.02
N ARG A 372 -5.70 13.34 -3.89
CA ARG A 372 -4.78 12.21 -3.68
C ARG A 372 -4.99 11.09 -4.69
N LEU A 373 -6.24 10.72 -4.98
CA LEU A 373 -6.54 9.67 -5.97
C LEU A 373 -6.25 10.14 -7.39
N TRP A 374 -6.48 11.43 -7.69
CA TRP A 374 -6.04 12.02 -8.97
C TRP A 374 -4.52 11.93 -9.12
N LYS A 375 -3.76 12.39 -8.12
CA LYS A 375 -2.28 12.29 -8.12
C LYS A 375 -1.81 10.85 -8.36
N ARG A 376 -2.42 9.88 -7.68
CA ARG A 376 -2.06 8.47 -7.82
C ARG A 376 -2.19 7.98 -9.26
N LEU A 377 -3.20 8.45 -10.01
CA LEU A 377 -3.45 8.03 -11.40
C LEU A 377 -2.69 8.88 -12.42
N PHE A 378 -2.52 10.16 -12.15
CA PHE A 378 -1.89 11.10 -13.09
C PHE A 378 -0.43 11.43 -12.79
N GLY A 379 0.07 11.10 -11.61
CA GLY A 379 1.45 11.40 -11.18
C GLY A 379 1.62 12.78 -10.54
N ALA A 380 0.70 13.71 -10.75
CA ALA A 380 0.62 15.00 -10.07
C ALA A 380 -0.79 15.28 -9.58
N GLY A 381 -0.94 16.03 -8.49
CA GLY A 381 -2.21 16.50 -7.98
C GLY A 381 -2.74 17.70 -8.76
N LEU A 382 -4.05 17.95 -8.66
CA LEU A 382 -4.64 19.21 -9.12
C LEU A 382 -4.23 20.40 -8.22
N ILE A 383 -3.88 20.08 -6.98
CA ILE A 383 -3.27 20.98 -6.01
C ILE A 383 -2.06 20.27 -5.43
N GLU A 384 -0.89 20.86 -5.49
CA GLU A 384 0.35 20.37 -4.90
C GLU A 384 0.87 21.34 -3.82
N PRO A 385 1.47 20.83 -2.75
CA PRO A 385 1.49 19.43 -2.29
C PRO A 385 0.10 18.93 -1.84
N VAL A 386 -0.20 17.65 -2.09
CA VAL A 386 -1.54 17.07 -1.78
C VAL A 386 -1.86 17.00 -0.29
N ASP A 387 -0.84 17.14 0.55
CA ASP A 387 -0.92 17.08 2.02
C ASP A 387 -0.66 18.45 2.69
N ASP A 388 -0.59 19.53 1.88
CA ASP A 388 -0.41 20.91 2.36
C ASP A 388 -1.30 21.91 1.57
N LEU A 389 -2.61 21.69 1.62
CA LEU A 389 -3.59 22.58 1.02
C LEU A 389 -3.69 23.87 1.83
N LYS A 390 -3.20 24.97 1.29
CA LYS A 390 -3.35 26.32 1.89
C LYS A 390 -4.62 27.00 1.37
N ASP A 391 -5.04 28.07 2.05
CA ASP A 391 -6.22 28.82 1.62
C ASP A 391 -5.99 29.57 0.30
N ASP A 392 -4.75 29.90 0.00
CA ASP A 392 -4.28 30.55 -1.23
C ASP A 392 -3.79 29.55 -2.32
N SER A 393 -3.76 28.24 -2.03
CA SER A 393 -3.41 27.24 -3.03
C SER A 393 -4.35 27.33 -4.23
N GLN A 394 -3.77 27.55 -5.41
CA GLN A 394 -4.53 27.63 -6.65
C GLN A 394 -4.53 26.25 -7.33
N PRO A 395 -5.70 25.66 -7.57
CA PRO A 395 -5.77 24.43 -8.37
C PRO A 395 -5.37 24.70 -9.81
N GLU A 396 -4.67 23.75 -10.43
CA GLU A 396 -4.34 23.77 -11.88
C GLU A 396 -5.62 23.93 -12.77
N ASN A 397 -6.71 23.38 -12.31
CA ASN A 397 -8.02 23.51 -12.94
C ASN A 397 -9.09 23.62 -11.84
N PRO A 398 -9.47 24.83 -11.40
CA PRO A 398 -10.42 25.02 -10.32
C PRO A 398 -11.79 24.36 -10.56
N GLU A 399 -12.35 24.50 -11.79
CA GLU A 399 -13.63 23.91 -12.13
C GLU A 399 -13.61 22.38 -12.08
N LEU A 400 -12.53 21.78 -12.53
CA LEU A 400 -12.31 20.32 -12.44
C LEU A 400 -12.16 19.88 -10.99
N THR A 401 -11.39 20.62 -10.19
CA THR A 401 -11.18 20.30 -8.77
C THR A 401 -12.50 20.32 -8.00
N ASP A 402 -13.32 21.33 -8.22
CA ASP A 402 -14.64 21.46 -7.60
C ASP A 402 -15.60 20.37 -8.07
N PHE A 403 -15.59 20.06 -9.37
CA PHE A 403 -16.40 18.97 -9.92
C PHE A 403 -16.00 17.61 -9.31
N LEU A 404 -14.71 17.27 -9.27
CA LEU A 404 -14.23 16.01 -8.70
C LEU A 404 -14.50 15.90 -7.21
N THR A 405 -14.39 17.02 -6.48
CA THR A 405 -14.76 17.09 -5.06
C THR A 405 -16.26 16.80 -4.87
N SER A 406 -17.12 17.42 -5.70
CA SER A 406 -18.56 17.17 -5.67
C SER A 406 -18.93 15.75 -6.07
N GLU A 407 -18.23 15.15 -7.04
CA GLU A 407 -18.41 13.75 -7.43
C GLU A 407 -18.05 12.78 -6.30
N MET A 408 -16.99 13.03 -5.52
CA MET A 408 -16.64 12.22 -4.35
C MET A 408 -17.80 12.20 -3.34
N VAL A 409 -18.40 13.36 -3.07
CA VAL A 409 -19.59 13.46 -2.20
C VAL A 409 -20.81 12.76 -2.84
N ARG A 410 -21.04 12.97 -4.13
CA ARG A 410 -22.14 12.35 -4.88
C ARG A 410 -22.08 10.83 -4.86
N VAL A 411 -20.89 10.25 -5.01
CA VAL A 411 -20.70 8.78 -4.93
C VAL A 411 -20.65 8.29 -3.47
N LYS A 412 -20.93 9.15 -2.49
CA LYS A 412 -20.93 8.81 -1.05
C LYS A 412 -19.61 8.20 -0.59
N PHE A 413 -18.52 8.81 -1.03
CA PHE A 413 -17.16 8.38 -0.69
C PHE A 413 -16.83 6.94 -1.11
N ASP A 414 -17.50 6.40 -2.12
CA ASP A 414 -17.16 5.13 -2.77
C ASP A 414 -15.90 5.32 -3.62
N LEU A 415 -14.75 4.85 -3.11
CA LEU A 415 -13.46 5.02 -3.78
C LEU A 415 -13.38 4.24 -5.09
N LYS A 416 -14.01 3.05 -5.19
CA LYS A 416 -14.04 2.29 -6.44
C LYS A 416 -14.82 3.02 -7.53
N GLU A 417 -15.98 3.56 -7.19
CA GLU A 417 -16.79 4.32 -8.14
C GLU A 417 -16.10 5.62 -8.60
N TYR A 418 -15.39 6.30 -7.68
CA TYR A 418 -14.58 7.47 -8.03
C TYR A 418 -13.43 7.11 -9.00
N LEU A 419 -12.66 6.08 -8.69
CA LEU A 419 -11.60 5.58 -9.57
C LEU A 419 -12.14 5.14 -10.93
N ARG A 420 -13.30 4.50 -10.95
CA ARG A 420 -14.02 4.14 -12.17
C ARG A 420 -14.29 5.37 -13.05
N ILE A 421 -14.78 6.47 -12.48
CA ILE A 421 -15.00 7.73 -13.21
C ILE A 421 -13.70 8.21 -13.82
N VAL A 422 -12.64 8.34 -13.02
CA VAL A 422 -11.35 8.91 -13.45
C VAL A 422 -10.67 8.04 -14.52
N CYS A 423 -10.63 6.71 -14.34
CA CYS A 423 -10.00 5.80 -15.32
C CYS A 423 -10.75 5.72 -16.66
N ASN A 424 -12.05 6.08 -16.70
CA ASN A 424 -12.81 6.14 -17.95
C ASN A 424 -12.69 7.48 -18.70
N THR A 425 -11.98 8.48 -18.16
CA THR A 425 -11.73 9.75 -18.86
C THR A 425 -10.79 9.57 -20.05
N LYS A 426 -10.97 10.37 -21.10
CA LYS A 426 -10.02 10.46 -22.21
C LYS A 426 -8.65 10.92 -21.72
N ALA A 427 -8.63 11.85 -20.76
CA ALA A 427 -7.38 12.35 -20.16
C ALA A 427 -6.53 11.23 -19.58
N TYR A 428 -7.10 10.28 -18.81
CA TYR A 428 -6.39 9.12 -18.29
C TYR A 428 -5.94 8.15 -19.39
N GLN A 429 -6.69 8.05 -20.48
CA GLN A 429 -6.43 7.12 -21.59
C GLN A 429 -5.49 7.70 -22.65
N ARG A 430 -4.86 8.85 -22.43
CA ARG A 430 -3.85 9.42 -23.31
C ARG A 430 -2.46 8.81 -23.05
N GLU A 431 -1.55 8.94 -24.02
CA GLU A 431 -0.14 8.59 -23.84
C GLU A 431 0.47 9.39 -22.68
N ALA A 432 1.44 8.77 -21.99
CA ALA A 432 2.10 9.41 -20.85
C ALA A 432 2.95 10.61 -21.30
N THR A 433 2.94 11.65 -20.48
CA THR A 433 3.80 12.83 -20.60
C THR A 433 5.16 12.56 -19.94
N GLN A 434 6.25 12.83 -20.67
CA GLN A 434 7.63 12.60 -20.19
C GLN A 434 8.25 13.85 -19.57
N ALA A 435 7.44 14.84 -19.17
CA ALA A 435 7.95 16.04 -18.50
C ALA A 435 8.29 15.73 -17.03
N GLU A 436 9.35 16.33 -16.52
CA GLU A 436 9.57 16.47 -15.08
C GLU A 436 8.73 17.68 -14.62
N VAL A 437 7.86 17.47 -13.66
CA VAL A 437 7.01 18.50 -13.06
C VAL A 437 7.43 18.66 -11.60
N THR A 438 7.91 19.86 -11.26
CA THR A 438 8.25 20.20 -9.88
C THR A 438 7.09 20.93 -9.19
N PRO A 439 6.98 20.87 -7.85
CA PRO A 439 5.96 21.64 -7.14
C PRO A 439 6.05 23.13 -7.48
N GLY A 440 4.95 23.69 -8.00
CA GLY A 440 4.87 25.07 -8.47
C GLY A 440 4.96 25.27 -9.99
N ASP A 441 5.29 24.22 -10.73
CA ASP A 441 5.22 24.27 -12.21
C ASP A 441 3.75 24.14 -12.66
N GLU A 442 3.35 24.90 -13.67
CA GLU A 442 2.05 24.74 -14.32
C GLU A 442 2.02 23.43 -15.12
N PHE A 443 1.10 22.52 -14.76
CA PHE A 443 0.93 21.24 -15.44
C PHE A 443 -0.54 21.01 -15.81
N HIS A 444 -0.91 21.27 -17.04
CA HIS A 444 -2.29 21.18 -17.51
C HIS A 444 -2.71 19.77 -17.94
N PHE A 445 -2.01 18.72 -17.55
CA PHE A 445 -2.34 17.31 -17.77
C PHE A 445 -2.62 16.94 -19.24
N PRO A 446 -1.70 17.17 -20.20
CA PRO A 446 -1.89 16.72 -21.58
C PRO A 446 -2.03 15.20 -21.70
N GLY A 447 -1.56 14.46 -20.72
CA GLY A 447 -1.72 13.06 -20.40
C GLY A 447 -1.20 12.79 -19.00
N PRO A 448 -1.36 11.57 -18.44
CA PRO A 448 -0.73 11.19 -17.18
C PRO A 448 0.79 11.33 -17.26
N LEU A 449 1.45 11.65 -16.15
CA LEU A 449 2.91 11.66 -16.10
C LEU A 449 3.47 10.26 -16.22
N LEU A 450 4.59 10.13 -16.92
CA LEU A 450 5.42 8.93 -16.87
C LEU A 450 6.02 8.82 -15.48
N ARG A 451 5.56 7.86 -14.68
CA ARG A 451 6.02 7.68 -13.30
C ARG A 451 6.65 6.32 -13.09
N ARG A 452 7.58 6.26 -12.17
CA ARG A 452 8.20 5.01 -11.78
C ARG A 452 7.21 4.14 -11.02
N MET A 453 7.32 2.82 -11.18
CA MET A 453 6.55 1.86 -10.36
C MET A 453 7.02 1.91 -8.91
N THR A 454 6.10 1.80 -7.97
CA THR A 454 6.45 1.63 -6.55
C THR A 454 7.17 0.29 -6.31
N ALA A 455 7.86 0.17 -5.19
CA ALA A 455 8.53 -1.08 -4.82
C ALA A 455 7.59 -2.30 -4.84
N GLU A 456 6.35 -2.09 -4.36
CA GLU A 456 5.32 -3.12 -4.33
C GLU A 456 4.82 -3.48 -5.73
N GLN A 457 4.68 -2.51 -6.64
CA GLN A 457 4.30 -2.77 -8.03
C GLN A 457 5.38 -3.56 -8.79
N VAL A 458 6.65 -3.22 -8.58
CA VAL A 458 7.77 -3.97 -9.16
C VAL A 458 7.79 -5.41 -8.63
N TRP A 459 7.70 -5.57 -7.30
CA TRP A 459 7.65 -6.87 -6.66
C TRP A 459 6.47 -7.71 -7.18
N ASP A 460 5.27 -7.18 -7.15
CA ASP A 460 4.06 -7.89 -7.57
C ASP A 460 4.07 -8.24 -9.06
N SER A 461 4.76 -7.42 -9.89
CA SER A 461 5.00 -7.74 -11.30
C SER A 461 5.95 -8.93 -11.47
N PHE A 462 7.03 -9.01 -10.69
CA PHE A 462 7.88 -10.20 -10.66
C PHE A 462 7.13 -11.44 -10.19
N ILE A 463 6.30 -11.32 -9.14
CA ILE A 463 5.47 -12.42 -8.66
C ILE A 463 4.49 -12.89 -9.74
N THR A 464 3.89 -11.97 -10.51
CA THR A 464 3.00 -12.31 -11.64
C THR A 464 3.73 -13.06 -12.76
N LEU A 465 5.02 -12.73 -13.01
CA LEU A 465 5.84 -13.42 -14.01
C LEU A 465 6.32 -14.81 -13.55
N ALA A 466 6.52 -15.00 -12.24
CA ALA A 466 7.16 -16.19 -11.70
C ALA A 466 6.17 -17.22 -11.15
N VAL A 467 5.13 -16.79 -10.46
CA VAL A 467 4.23 -17.65 -9.68
C VAL A 467 2.94 -17.89 -10.43
N THR A 468 2.53 -19.16 -10.55
CA THR A 468 1.35 -19.55 -11.34
C THR A 468 0.05 -19.02 -10.73
N LYS A 469 -0.06 -18.98 -9.40
CA LYS A 469 -1.27 -18.62 -8.66
C LYS A 469 -0.93 -17.75 -7.47
N PRO A 470 -0.48 -16.53 -7.70
CA PRO A 470 0.04 -15.66 -6.64
C PRO A 470 -1.06 -15.21 -5.65
N ASP A 471 -2.31 -15.19 -6.07
CA ASP A 471 -3.44 -14.68 -5.29
C ASP A 471 -4.11 -15.77 -4.43
N GLU A 472 -3.69 -17.07 -4.57
CA GLU A 472 -4.17 -18.15 -3.71
C GLU A 472 -3.54 -18.17 -2.31
N TYR A 473 -2.39 -17.51 -2.10
CA TYR A 473 -1.77 -17.42 -0.79
C TYR A 473 -2.53 -16.45 0.10
N GLN A 474 -2.81 -16.88 1.32
CA GLN A 474 -3.41 -16.03 2.36
C GLN A 474 -2.56 -16.07 3.62
N LYS A 475 -2.22 -14.88 4.12
CA LYS A 475 -1.55 -14.67 5.40
C LYS A 475 -2.41 -15.23 6.54
N GLU A 476 -1.73 -15.79 7.57
CA GLU A 476 -2.44 -16.27 8.76
C GLU A 476 -3.24 -15.13 9.41
N PRO A 477 -4.55 -15.31 9.65
CA PRO A 477 -5.38 -14.27 10.24
C PRO A 477 -4.97 -13.91 11.68
N ALA A 478 -5.08 -12.63 12.03
CA ALA A 478 -4.80 -12.12 13.38
C ALA A 478 -5.64 -12.82 14.47
N ARG A 479 -6.86 -13.26 14.13
CA ARG A 479 -7.75 -14.00 15.04
C ARG A 479 -7.13 -15.29 15.60
N VAL A 480 -6.14 -15.88 14.89
CA VAL A 480 -5.45 -17.08 15.38
C VAL A 480 -4.62 -16.75 16.61
N GLU A 481 -3.87 -15.66 16.56
CA GLU A 481 -3.08 -15.17 17.68
C GLU A 481 -3.95 -14.48 18.75
N ALA A 482 -5.06 -13.86 18.35
CA ALA A 482 -5.98 -13.18 19.26
C ALA A 482 -6.53 -14.12 20.33
N LYS A 483 -6.79 -15.38 20.01
CA LYS A 483 -7.28 -16.40 20.97
C LYS A 483 -6.33 -16.60 22.15
N LEU A 484 -5.04 -16.39 21.94
CA LEU A 484 -4.01 -16.60 22.95
C LEU A 484 -3.55 -15.26 23.57
N LEU A 485 -3.45 -14.20 22.79
CA LEU A 485 -2.87 -12.92 23.22
C LEU A 485 -3.89 -11.94 23.80
N ASN A 486 -5.17 -12.01 23.42
CA ASN A 486 -6.20 -11.12 23.96
C ASN A 486 -6.74 -11.70 25.28
N ILE A 487 -6.14 -11.33 26.39
CA ILE A 487 -6.51 -11.79 27.72
C ILE A 487 -7.11 -10.69 28.59
N ASP A 488 -7.95 -11.08 29.53
CA ASP A 488 -8.42 -10.20 30.62
C ASP A 488 -7.45 -10.33 31.80
N LEU A 489 -6.63 -9.30 32.02
CA LEU A 489 -5.63 -9.30 33.08
C LEU A 489 -6.22 -9.46 34.48
N ALA A 490 -7.50 -9.08 34.70
CA ALA A 490 -8.18 -9.22 35.99
C ALA A 490 -8.61 -10.68 36.29
N LYS A 491 -8.78 -11.49 35.25
CA LYS A 491 -9.35 -12.84 35.36
C LYS A 491 -8.38 -13.96 34.99
N THR A 492 -7.21 -13.60 34.43
CA THR A 492 -6.20 -14.57 34.00
C THR A 492 -5.27 -14.96 35.15
N SER A 493 -4.56 -16.07 34.98
CA SER A 493 -3.50 -16.54 35.89
C SER A 493 -2.14 -16.62 35.17
N ALA A 494 -1.06 -16.67 35.92
CA ALA A 494 0.28 -16.88 35.39
C ALA A 494 0.36 -18.23 34.64
N GLN A 495 -0.33 -19.27 35.10
CA GLN A 495 -0.38 -20.57 34.47
C GLN A 495 -0.98 -20.49 33.06
N VAL A 496 -2.11 -19.81 32.88
CA VAL A 496 -2.76 -19.61 31.57
C VAL A 496 -1.82 -18.84 30.62
N ILE A 497 -1.16 -17.79 31.11
CA ILE A 497 -0.20 -17.02 30.28
C ILE A 497 0.98 -17.90 29.85
N TYR A 498 1.47 -18.76 30.73
CA TYR A 498 2.54 -19.72 30.45
C TYR A 498 2.11 -20.70 29.35
N GLU A 499 0.93 -21.33 29.49
CA GLU A 499 0.38 -22.26 28.51
C GLU A 499 0.15 -21.61 27.15
N HIS A 500 -0.45 -20.43 27.09
CA HIS A 500 -0.62 -19.66 25.85
C HIS A 500 0.72 -19.34 25.19
N ASN A 501 1.75 -18.98 25.99
CA ASN A 501 3.08 -18.74 25.46
C ASN A 501 3.73 -20.01 24.89
N GLN A 502 3.54 -21.16 25.54
CA GLN A 502 4.00 -22.46 25.03
C GLN A 502 3.29 -22.83 23.72
N GLU A 503 1.97 -22.62 23.65
CA GLU A 503 1.20 -22.88 22.45
C GLU A 503 1.68 -22.00 21.28
N LEU A 504 1.89 -20.69 21.47
CA LEU A 504 2.46 -19.79 20.46
C LEU A 504 3.84 -20.20 19.98
N ALA A 505 4.62 -20.83 20.86
CA ALA A 505 5.96 -21.33 20.56
C ALA A 505 5.94 -22.78 20.03
N SER A 506 4.77 -23.40 19.98
CA SER A 506 4.65 -24.83 19.68
C SER A 506 5.15 -25.18 18.27
N SER A 507 5.66 -26.39 18.16
CA SER A 507 6.09 -26.95 16.89
C SER A 507 4.95 -27.01 15.86
N ASP A 508 3.71 -27.13 16.30
CA ASP A 508 2.55 -27.31 15.41
C ASP A 508 2.15 -26.01 14.72
N ILE A 509 2.13 -24.86 15.40
CA ILE A 509 1.94 -23.55 14.77
C ILE A 509 3.09 -23.28 13.79
N LYS A 510 4.33 -23.57 14.19
CA LYS A 510 5.51 -23.39 13.34
C LYS A 510 5.44 -24.27 12.09
N LYS A 511 5.15 -25.56 12.25
CA LYS A 511 4.99 -26.52 11.14
C LYS A 511 3.85 -26.14 10.20
N SER A 512 2.70 -25.71 10.74
CA SER A 512 1.58 -25.23 9.93
C SER A 512 1.96 -24.02 9.08
N ARG A 513 2.70 -23.05 9.66
CA ARG A 513 3.22 -21.88 8.95
C ARG A 513 4.23 -22.27 7.87
N GLU A 514 5.17 -23.16 8.20
CA GLU A 514 6.16 -23.67 7.26
C GLU A 514 5.51 -24.44 6.10
N ALA A 515 4.52 -25.29 6.38
CA ALA A 515 3.79 -26.06 5.36
C ALA A 515 3.02 -25.13 4.40
N ARG A 516 2.38 -24.08 4.92
CA ARG A 516 1.69 -23.06 4.11
C ARG A 516 2.66 -22.28 3.23
N ASN A 517 3.80 -21.86 3.77
CA ASN A 517 4.78 -21.03 3.08
C ASN A 517 5.63 -21.82 2.06
N LYS A 518 5.81 -23.12 2.28
CA LYS A 518 6.70 -23.98 1.47
C LYS A 518 6.44 -23.91 -0.03
N PRO A 519 5.19 -23.96 -0.52
CA PRO A 519 4.92 -23.89 -1.98
C PRO A 519 5.30 -22.54 -2.61
N TYR A 520 5.41 -21.48 -1.78
CA TYR A 520 5.71 -20.12 -2.20
C TYR A 520 7.12 -19.66 -1.79
N SER A 521 7.97 -20.56 -1.32
CA SER A 521 9.31 -20.22 -0.83
C SER A 521 10.38 -20.50 -1.88
N TYR A 522 11.25 -19.51 -2.12
CA TYR A 522 12.41 -19.64 -3.01
C TYR A 522 13.64 -19.02 -2.35
N LYS A 523 14.70 -19.79 -2.15
CA LYS A 523 15.97 -19.34 -1.54
C LYS A 523 15.76 -18.50 -0.26
N GLY A 524 14.82 -18.92 0.59
CA GLY A 524 14.51 -18.25 1.86
C GLY A 524 13.58 -17.03 1.74
N GLN A 525 13.16 -16.65 0.54
CA GLN A 525 12.16 -15.60 0.32
C GLN A 525 10.77 -16.18 0.09
N LEU A 526 9.76 -15.52 0.62
CA LEU A 526 8.36 -15.86 0.44
C LEU A 526 7.81 -15.10 -0.79
N LEU A 527 7.48 -15.85 -1.84
CA LEU A 527 7.03 -15.33 -3.15
C LEU A 527 5.51 -15.16 -3.17
N VAL A 528 5.02 -14.14 -2.50
CA VAL A 528 3.60 -13.79 -2.42
C VAL A 528 3.41 -12.31 -2.70
N ARG A 529 2.18 -11.84 -2.89
CA ARG A 529 1.88 -10.42 -3.07
C ARG A 529 2.45 -9.58 -1.93
N ALA A 530 2.90 -8.38 -2.24
CA ALA A 530 3.48 -7.47 -1.25
C ALA A 530 2.54 -7.24 -0.05
N SER A 531 1.23 -7.19 -0.29
CA SER A 531 0.21 -7.05 0.76
C SER A 531 0.09 -8.25 1.71
N GLU A 532 0.58 -9.42 1.31
CA GLU A 532 0.60 -10.65 2.11
C GLU A 532 1.91 -10.81 2.90
N LEU A 533 2.91 -10.03 2.58
CA LEU A 533 4.16 -9.99 3.34
C LEU A 533 4.00 -9.19 4.64
N PRO A 534 4.84 -9.46 5.67
CA PRO A 534 4.91 -8.58 6.85
C PRO A 534 5.24 -7.13 6.47
N SER A 535 4.60 -6.15 7.09
CA SER A 535 4.80 -4.72 6.82
C SER A 535 5.39 -4.00 8.04
N PRO A 536 6.47 -3.21 7.91
CA PRO A 536 7.38 -3.15 6.75
C PRO A 536 8.30 -4.38 6.67
N GLN A 537 8.91 -4.58 5.52
CA GLN A 537 9.96 -5.62 5.38
C GLN A 537 11.28 -5.19 6.02
N PRO A 538 12.16 -6.14 6.40
CA PRO A 538 13.49 -5.81 6.92
C PRO A 538 14.36 -5.11 5.86
N PRO A 539 15.37 -4.31 6.26
CA PRO A 539 16.18 -3.49 5.35
C PRO A 539 16.83 -4.24 4.19
N GLY A 540 17.17 -5.52 4.36
CA GLY A 540 17.78 -6.36 3.30
C GLY A 540 16.79 -6.94 2.29
N HIS A 541 15.49 -6.81 2.51
CA HIS A 541 14.49 -7.32 1.58
C HIS A 541 14.36 -6.43 0.34
N PHE A 542 14.02 -7.04 -0.81
CA PHE A 542 13.82 -6.35 -2.09
C PHE A 542 12.95 -5.09 -1.97
N LEU A 543 11.78 -5.20 -1.33
CA LEU A 543 10.87 -4.06 -1.16
C LEU A 543 11.53 -2.86 -0.47
N ARG A 544 12.29 -3.09 0.62
CA ARG A 544 12.99 -2.02 1.34
C ARG A 544 14.08 -1.37 0.49
N GLN A 545 14.81 -2.16 -0.28
CA GLN A 545 15.86 -1.66 -1.16
C GLN A 545 15.28 -0.91 -2.36
N PHE A 546 14.06 -1.24 -2.78
CA PHE A 546 13.34 -0.56 -3.87
C PHE A 546 12.56 0.68 -3.43
N GLY A 547 12.64 1.10 -2.16
CA GLY A 547 12.06 2.34 -1.69
C GLY A 547 10.84 2.20 -0.78
N GLN A 548 10.42 0.98 -0.41
CA GLN A 548 9.39 0.82 0.63
C GLN A 548 9.82 1.50 1.93
N SER A 549 8.99 2.35 2.49
CA SER A 549 9.27 3.03 3.76
C SER A 549 9.33 2.07 4.96
N ASP A 550 9.90 2.55 6.06
CA ASP A 550 9.87 1.85 7.37
C ASP A 550 8.54 2.04 8.10
N ARG A 551 7.62 2.76 7.52
CA ARG A 551 6.32 3.08 8.09
C ARG A 551 6.39 3.90 9.39
N GLU A 552 7.46 4.67 9.59
CA GLU A 552 7.57 5.58 10.74
C GLU A 552 6.94 6.94 10.46
N ALA A 553 7.11 7.47 9.27
CA ALA A 553 6.52 8.74 8.84
C ALA A 553 5.50 8.54 7.70
N ILE A 554 4.72 9.58 7.40
CA ILE A 554 3.65 9.57 6.40
C ILE A 554 4.26 9.75 5.00
N GLU A 555 3.91 8.89 4.04
CA GLU A 555 4.28 9.00 2.63
C GLU A 555 5.80 9.21 2.38
N VAL A 556 6.63 8.37 3.02
CA VAL A 556 8.10 8.43 2.87
C VAL A 556 8.66 7.29 2.02
N SER A 557 7.82 6.55 1.31
CA SER A 557 8.28 5.64 0.27
C SER A 557 8.92 6.43 -0.85
N SER A 558 10.09 5.97 -1.33
CA SER A 558 10.85 6.65 -2.39
C SER A 558 10.70 5.92 -3.72
N GLU A 559 10.47 6.70 -4.76
CA GLU A 559 10.51 6.25 -6.15
C GLU A 559 11.85 6.58 -6.83
N ASP A 560 12.81 7.19 -6.11
CA ASP A 560 14.11 7.55 -6.64
C ASP A 560 14.95 6.31 -6.98
N GLY A 561 15.75 6.45 -8.04
CA GLY A 561 16.69 5.42 -8.45
C GLY A 561 17.93 5.37 -7.55
N SER A 562 18.37 4.16 -7.18
CA SER A 562 19.57 3.97 -6.38
C SER A 562 20.45 2.83 -6.91
N VAL A 563 21.76 2.88 -6.60
CA VAL A 563 22.70 1.82 -6.96
C VAL A 563 22.29 0.45 -6.40
N PRO A 564 21.84 0.32 -5.12
CA PRO A 564 21.37 -0.95 -4.61
C PRO A 564 20.20 -1.56 -5.42
N GLN A 565 19.30 -0.73 -5.93
CA GLN A 565 18.19 -1.20 -6.79
C GLN A 565 18.70 -1.79 -8.10
N VAL A 566 19.65 -1.13 -8.76
CA VAL A 566 20.28 -1.61 -10.00
C VAL A 566 20.96 -2.96 -9.75
N LEU A 567 21.72 -3.10 -8.65
CA LEU A 567 22.37 -4.34 -8.27
C LEU A 567 21.38 -5.47 -7.98
N GLN A 568 20.25 -5.16 -7.36
CA GLN A 568 19.16 -6.13 -7.12
C GLN A 568 18.51 -6.59 -8.43
N MET A 569 18.31 -5.67 -9.37
CA MET A 569 17.75 -6.02 -10.69
C MET A 569 18.72 -6.89 -11.50
N PHE A 570 20.03 -6.63 -11.41
CA PHE A 570 21.03 -7.38 -12.18
C PHE A 570 21.34 -8.75 -11.58
N ASN A 571 21.48 -8.85 -10.26
CA ASN A 571 22.02 -10.02 -9.59
C ASN A 571 21.15 -10.53 -8.44
N GLY A 572 19.99 -9.91 -8.19
CA GLY A 572 19.13 -10.28 -7.08
C GLY A 572 18.41 -11.62 -7.27
N PRO A 573 18.05 -12.31 -6.19
CA PRO A 573 17.40 -13.62 -6.26
C PRO A 573 16.08 -13.59 -7.02
N ILE A 574 15.37 -12.44 -7.05
CA ILE A 574 14.08 -12.33 -7.73
C ILE A 574 14.22 -12.40 -9.26
N THR A 575 15.29 -11.83 -9.81
CA THR A 575 15.58 -11.89 -11.25
C THR A 575 15.96 -13.31 -11.66
N HIS A 576 16.76 -13.99 -10.85
CA HIS A 576 17.11 -15.39 -11.06
C HIS A 576 15.90 -16.33 -11.02
N MET A 577 14.94 -16.05 -10.15
CA MET A 577 13.70 -16.82 -10.04
C MET A 577 12.90 -16.86 -11.36
N LEU A 578 12.92 -15.79 -12.16
CA LEU A 578 12.25 -15.75 -13.45
C LEU A 578 12.79 -16.77 -14.43
N LEU A 579 14.05 -17.18 -14.27
CA LEU A 579 14.76 -18.10 -15.17
C LEU A 579 14.69 -19.57 -14.69
N GLU A 580 14.09 -19.83 -13.53
CA GLU A 580 13.90 -21.19 -13.04
C GLU A 580 12.85 -21.94 -13.87
N PRO A 581 13.04 -23.25 -14.11
CA PRO A 581 12.13 -24.07 -14.94
C PRO A 581 10.68 -24.06 -14.45
N GLU A 582 10.45 -23.92 -13.15
CA GLU A 582 9.14 -23.88 -12.52
C GLU A 582 8.45 -22.54 -12.65
N SER A 583 9.17 -21.49 -13.03
CA SER A 583 8.64 -20.14 -13.22
C SER A 583 7.55 -20.13 -14.29
N LEU A 584 6.50 -19.36 -14.07
CA LEU A 584 5.43 -19.19 -15.06
C LEU A 584 5.97 -18.61 -16.38
N MET A 585 6.96 -17.70 -16.30
CA MET A 585 7.63 -17.14 -17.47
C MET A 585 8.25 -18.24 -18.35
N VAL A 586 9.08 -19.11 -17.77
CA VAL A 586 9.73 -20.20 -18.50
C VAL A 586 8.70 -21.19 -19.05
N LYS A 587 7.67 -21.54 -18.28
CA LYS A 587 6.58 -22.41 -18.74
C LYS A 587 5.85 -21.83 -19.95
N ASN A 588 5.54 -20.52 -19.93
CA ASN A 588 4.89 -19.86 -21.05
C ASN A 588 5.80 -19.85 -22.30
N VAL A 589 7.08 -19.54 -22.14
CA VAL A 589 8.05 -19.52 -23.25
C VAL A 589 8.24 -20.92 -23.84
N THR A 590 8.42 -21.93 -23.01
CA THR A 590 8.66 -23.31 -23.47
C THR A 590 7.41 -23.99 -24.04
N SER A 591 6.22 -23.47 -23.76
CA SER A 591 4.97 -23.98 -24.37
C SER A 591 4.88 -23.68 -25.87
N GLU A 592 5.60 -22.66 -26.36
CA GLU A 592 5.59 -22.26 -27.75
C GLU A 592 6.65 -23.03 -28.54
N LYS A 593 6.30 -23.41 -29.81
CA LYS A 593 7.12 -24.25 -30.66
C LYS A 593 8.20 -23.48 -31.42
N SER A 594 7.87 -22.26 -31.89
CA SER A 594 8.81 -21.48 -32.69
C SER A 594 9.54 -20.42 -31.85
N SER A 595 10.79 -20.13 -32.21
CA SER A 595 11.60 -19.08 -31.59
C SER A 595 10.90 -17.73 -31.64
N ASP A 596 10.25 -17.36 -32.74
CA ASP A 596 9.53 -16.11 -32.89
C ASP A 596 8.32 -16.03 -31.96
N ALA A 597 7.55 -17.09 -31.78
CA ALA A 597 6.45 -17.15 -30.86
C ALA A 597 6.94 -17.02 -29.40
N ARG A 598 8.06 -17.66 -29.05
CA ARG A 598 8.71 -17.52 -27.75
C ARG A 598 9.13 -16.08 -27.44
N ILE A 599 9.73 -15.40 -28.43
CA ILE A 599 10.07 -13.97 -28.32
C ILE A 599 8.83 -13.13 -28.09
N GLU A 600 7.73 -13.36 -28.83
CA GLU A 600 6.47 -12.62 -28.60
C GLU A 600 5.91 -12.86 -27.21
N VAL A 601 5.95 -14.08 -26.69
CA VAL A 601 5.54 -14.40 -25.30
C VAL A 601 6.35 -13.59 -24.29
N ILE A 602 7.67 -13.51 -24.45
CA ILE A 602 8.55 -12.76 -23.54
C ILE A 602 8.16 -11.28 -23.52
N PHE A 603 8.07 -10.64 -24.70
CA PHE A 603 7.73 -9.22 -24.79
C PHE A 603 6.33 -8.91 -24.26
N GLN A 604 5.33 -9.73 -24.63
CA GLN A 604 3.95 -9.51 -24.16
C GLN A 604 3.79 -9.78 -22.66
N SER A 605 4.56 -10.71 -22.08
CA SER A 605 4.53 -10.98 -20.64
C SER A 605 5.14 -9.82 -19.85
N ILE A 606 6.28 -9.27 -20.30
CA ILE A 606 7.06 -8.29 -19.55
C ILE A 606 6.60 -6.86 -19.85
N LEU A 607 6.39 -6.51 -21.11
CA LEU A 607 6.09 -5.16 -21.59
C LEU A 607 4.64 -4.97 -22.07
N ALA A 608 3.84 -6.04 -22.06
CA ALA A 608 2.44 -6.08 -22.55
C ALA A 608 2.28 -5.70 -24.03
N ARG A 609 3.34 -5.73 -24.83
CA ARG A 609 3.32 -5.42 -26.26
C ARG A 609 4.16 -6.41 -27.08
N LYS A 610 3.96 -6.41 -28.38
CA LYS A 610 4.83 -7.15 -29.29
C LYS A 610 6.20 -6.46 -29.46
N PRO A 611 7.26 -7.23 -29.81
CA PRO A 611 8.55 -6.65 -30.17
C PRO A 611 8.44 -5.83 -31.47
N THR A 612 9.18 -4.75 -31.56
CA THR A 612 9.45 -4.04 -32.82
C THR A 612 10.32 -4.93 -33.74
N ALA A 613 10.43 -4.57 -35.01
CA ALA A 613 11.29 -5.32 -35.95
C ALA A 613 12.75 -5.36 -35.49
N ALA A 614 13.29 -4.25 -34.97
CA ALA A 614 14.65 -4.17 -34.46
C ALA A 614 14.86 -5.01 -33.19
N GLU A 615 13.91 -4.96 -32.25
CA GLU A 615 13.97 -5.77 -31.02
C GLU A 615 13.85 -7.28 -31.33
N ARG A 616 12.99 -7.65 -32.27
CA ARG A 616 12.87 -9.04 -32.74
C ARG A 616 14.19 -9.54 -33.34
N GLN A 617 14.83 -8.75 -34.20
CA GLN A 617 16.11 -9.09 -34.82
C GLN A 617 17.20 -9.23 -33.75
N ALA A 618 17.27 -8.33 -32.78
CA ALA A 618 18.23 -8.40 -31.66
C ALA A 618 18.01 -9.68 -30.83
N ALA A 619 16.78 -9.98 -30.46
CA ALA A 619 16.44 -11.19 -29.71
C ALA A 619 16.78 -12.48 -30.49
N GLN A 620 16.48 -12.52 -31.80
CA GLN A 620 16.85 -13.66 -32.67
C GLN A 620 18.38 -13.86 -32.76
N SER A 621 19.14 -12.76 -32.83
CA SER A 621 20.60 -12.81 -32.87
C SER A 621 21.16 -13.35 -31.54
N GLU A 622 20.63 -12.92 -30.42
CA GLU A 622 21.00 -13.40 -29.08
C GLU A 622 20.71 -14.89 -28.90
N ILE A 623 19.52 -15.33 -29.31
CA ILE A 623 19.12 -16.75 -29.25
C ILE A 623 19.98 -17.60 -30.19
N LYS A 624 20.34 -17.09 -31.39
CA LYS A 624 21.23 -17.77 -32.30
C LYS A 624 22.63 -17.98 -31.71
N ALA A 625 23.14 -16.99 -30.97
CA ALA A 625 24.45 -17.04 -30.34
C ALA A 625 24.51 -17.96 -29.12
N HIS A 626 23.44 -18.00 -28.32
CA HIS A 626 23.43 -18.62 -26.98
C HIS A 626 22.39 -19.75 -26.82
N SER A 627 21.71 -20.18 -27.90
CA SER A 627 20.68 -21.21 -27.88
C SER A 627 19.59 -20.93 -26.80
N ASP A 628 19.22 -21.90 -25.98
CA ASP A 628 18.17 -21.73 -24.95
C ASP A 628 18.52 -20.68 -23.89
N ALA A 629 19.82 -20.49 -23.59
CA ALA A 629 20.25 -19.43 -22.68
C ALA A 629 19.92 -17.99 -23.20
N GLY A 630 19.88 -17.86 -24.55
CA GLY A 630 19.53 -16.57 -25.18
C GLY A 630 18.12 -16.09 -24.83
N PHE A 631 17.14 -16.97 -24.57
CA PHE A 631 15.83 -16.58 -24.08
C PHE A 631 15.92 -15.98 -22.66
N GLY A 632 16.75 -16.56 -21.79
CA GLY A 632 17.04 -16.04 -20.46
C GLY A 632 17.68 -14.65 -20.52
N ASN A 633 18.61 -14.43 -21.43
CA ASN A 633 19.27 -13.15 -21.65
C ASN A 633 18.27 -12.07 -22.13
N VAL A 634 17.34 -12.42 -23.01
CA VAL A 634 16.26 -11.51 -23.46
C VAL A 634 15.33 -11.18 -22.29
N ILE A 635 14.90 -12.14 -21.48
CA ILE A 635 14.08 -11.91 -20.28
C ILE A 635 14.80 -10.95 -19.33
N TRP A 636 16.07 -11.25 -19.02
CA TRP A 636 16.89 -10.41 -18.13
C TRP A 636 17.04 -8.98 -18.67
N ALA A 637 17.30 -8.82 -19.97
CA ALA A 637 17.43 -7.50 -20.58
C ALA A 637 16.13 -6.70 -20.46
N LEU A 638 14.97 -7.32 -20.75
CA LEU A 638 13.69 -6.61 -20.75
C LEU A 638 13.25 -6.16 -19.34
N VAL A 639 13.42 -6.98 -18.30
CA VAL A 639 13.07 -6.58 -16.93
C VAL A 639 13.97 -5.47 -16.38
N ASN A 640 15.13 -5.25 -17.00
CA ASN A 640 16.05 -4.17 -16.66
C ASN A 640 15.83 -2.89 -17.50
N THR A 641 14.82 -2.87 -18.38
CA THR A 641 14.50 -1.66 -19.16
C THR A 641 13.74 -0.63 -18.33
N ARG A 642 13.87 0.64 -18.70
CA ARG A 642 13.01 1.70 -18.16
C ARG A 642 11.54 1.45 -18.48
N GLU A 643 11.24 0.85 -19.63
CA GLU A 643 9.88 0.51 -20.03
C GLU A 643 9.21 -0.46 -19.06
N PHE A 644 9.96 -1.44 -18.52
CA PHE A 644 9.43 -2.33 -17.47
C PHE A 644 9.19 -1.61 -16.15
N LEU A 645 10.09 -0.72 -15.74
CA LEU A 645 10.07 -0.07 -14.42
C LEU A 645 9.13 1.15 -14.33
N PHE A 646 8.52 1.57 -15.44
CA PHE A 646 7.67 2.77 -15.47
C PHE A 646 6.22 2.45 -15.86
N VAL A 647 5.30 3.22 -15.31
CA VAL A 647 3.89 3.28 -15.67
C VAL A 647 3.77 4.29 -16.81
N GLN A 648 3.43 3.79 -18.01
CA GLN A 648 3.34 4.59 -19.24
C GLN A 648 1.92 5.07 -19.49
#